data_4bc6e70884d47b9b9aa8a7bcc8d47581
#
_entry.id   4bc6e70884d47b9b9aa8a7bcc8d47581
#
_cell.length_a   1.000
_cell.length_b   1.000
_cell.length_c   1.000
_cell.angle_alpha   90.00
_cell.angle_beta   90.00
_cell.angle_gamma   90.00
#
_symmetry.space_group_name_H-M   'P 1'
#
loop_
_entity.id
_entity.type
_entity.pdbx_description
1 polymer ?
#
loop_
_entity_poly.entity_id
_entity_poly.type
_entity_poly.pdbx_seq_one_letter_code
_entity_poly.pdbx_strand_id
1 'polypeptide(L)'
;MRARSCLSCLAIAACFHGAFAANPAAAPNTTSILPQHSLATRYYGNDAPWFEKKIPFFDCSDPHIARIYYYRWQLYKSHLKDLGDRGYIITEFLDDVPWALKPFQSLNDATAFHINEGRWLRDNRYLDDYINFMYDGGNDRHFSEAIAAAVYGRYLANGDRAFAIRNLDAMKRIFRAWTDRYDPAKGLYFIAPIADATEYSVASIDASGGTNGFLHGDAFRPTINSFMFANAVAVSKLAALAGDTNAEATFASNAAALRSAVETNLWNDHLQHFTDRFKADNQFVHYWDLIRARELAGYVPWTFELPDNDPKYNASWKHLLSPDGFAGPYGLRTVEPGYEYYMKQYRYVDVNGSQSPECQWNGPTWPFDTTLVLTGMANLLNDYTQNVVRAEDYVGLLKQYTRQHFLNGQPDLQEDYNPDSGRVIVGLPRSHHYNHSSYNDLIITGLVGLRPRADNTLEINPLIPTDPHATNSIDYFCLESVPYHGQSVTILYDRDGRHYHRGTGLSVYVNGRQVLAPAPLGRKLIAIAEPTVRATFQPIDLAVNYARKGFPAPSASINNSANDLFKAVDGRVYFYPNVGNYWSNTGSDAASDWFSVDFGAEKQLGSVQLYFYADKTEFKAPVKCVVQYWTGQTWSNVSEARATPRRPLANGENTLTFRPVNSPKLRILFTNPPRAAIALVELKAFTPPPSQM
;
A
#
# COMPACT_ATOMS: atom_id res chain seq x y z
N MET A 1 57.86 -51.24 -34.44
CA MET A 1 57.67 -52.74 -34.33
C MET A 1 56.30 -52.94 -33.72
N ARG A 2 55.42 -53.43 -34.52
CA ARG A 2 54.55 -54.66 -34.37
C ARG A 2 53.73 -54.65 -33.04
N ALA A 3 52.42 -54.86 -32.96
CA ALA A 3 51.47 -55.44 -33.94
C ALA A 3 50.06 -55.23 -33.40
N ARG A 4 49.17 -55.18 -34.33
CA ARG A 4 47.71 -55.34 -34.34
C ARG A 4 47.17 -56.47 -33.43
N SER A 5 45.95 -56.25 -32.88
CA SER A 5 44.86 -57.21 -33.15
C SER A 5 43.50 -56.63 -32.76
N CYS A 6 42.57 -56.70 -33.70
CA CYS A 6 41.12 -56.57 -33.55
C CYS A 6 40.52 -57.77 -32.80
N LEU A 7 39.39 -57.61 -32.13
CA LEU A 7 38.18 -58.48 -32.18
C LEU A 7 37.00 -57.85 -31.55
N SER A 8 36.06 -57.44 -32.35
CA SER A 8 34.67 -57.92 -32.51
C SER A 8 33.67 -57.74 -31.35
N CYS A 9 32.66 -56.97 -31.68
CA CYS A 9 31.34 -56.82 -31.17
C CYS A 9 30.67 -57.99 -30.47
N LEU A 10 29.97 -57.70 -29.36
CA LEU A 10 28.65 -58.26 -29.07
C LEU A 10 27.85 -57.26 -28.31
N ALA A 11 26.77 -56.78 -28.95
CA ALA A 11 25.74 -55.92 -28.34
C ALA A 11 24.83 -56.82 -27.52
N ILE A 12 24.69 -56.53 -26.22
CA ILE A 12 23.64 -57.05 -25.38
C ILE A 12 22.77 -55.84 -25.00
N ALA A 13 21.60 -55.75 -25.65
CA ALA A 13 20.56 -54.81 -25.27
C ALA A 13 19.90 -55.31 -23.98
N ALA A 14 20.25 -54.71 -22.85
CA ALA A 14 19.49 -54.86 -21.61
C ALA A 14 18.43 -53.75 -21.55
N CYS A 15 17.17 -54.12 -21.79
CA CYS A 15 15.99 -53.27 -21.51
C CYS A 15 15.89 -53.07 -19.99
N PHE A 16 16.37 -51.95 -19.51
CA PHE A 16 15.97 -51.48 -18.19
C PHE A 16 14.59 -50.79 -18.30
N HIS A 17 13.54 -51.51 -17.89
CA HIS A 17 12.29 -50.94 -17.52
C HIS A 17 12.49 -50.19 -16.19
N GLY A 18 12.90 -48.94 -16.27
CA GLY A 18 12.80 -48.00 -15.15
C GLY A 18 11.34 -47.70 -14.88
N ALA A 19 10.78 -48.32 -13.87
CA ALA A 19 9.52 -47.91 -13.29
C ALA A 19 9.73 -46.48 -12.78
N PHE A 20 9.14 -45.48 -13.47
CA PHE A 20 8.94 -44.16 -12.92
C PHE A 20 8.02 -44.35 -11.72
N ALA A 21 8.58 -44.32 -10.51
CA ALA A 21 7.81 -44.12 -9.30
C ALA A 21 7.10 -42.77 -9.46
N ALA A 22 5.78 -42.82 -9.67
CA ALA A 22 4.92 -41.65 -9.60
C ALA A 22 5.17 -41.02 -8.22
N ASN A 23 5.64 -39.79 -8.21
CA ASN A 23 5.67 -38.99 -6.99
C ASN A 23 4.26 -39.07 -6.35
N PRO A 24 4.13 -39.48 -5.08
CA PRO A 24 2.83 -39.47 -4.43
C PRO A 24 2.27 -38.04 -4.53
N ALA A 25 1.15 -37.91 -5.20
CA ALA A 25 0.36 -36.69 -5.22
C ALA A 25 0.29 -36.16 -3.78
N ALA A 26 0.68 -34.92 -3.60
CA ALA A 26 0.60 -34.25 -2.32
C ALA A 26 -0.78 -34.51 -1.73
N ALA A 27 -0.82 -35.03 -0.51
CA ALA A 27 -2.07 -35.24 0.22
C ALA A 27 -2.86 -33.93 0.23
N PRO A 28 -4.17 -33.93 -0.07
CA PRO A 28 -4.92 -32.73 -0.12
C PRO A 28 -5.16 -32.19 1.30
N ASN A 29 -4.87 -30.92 1.46
CA ASN A 29 -5.56 -29.97 2.29
C ASN A 29 -5.71 -30.28 3.78
N THR A 30 -4.85 -29.66 4.56
CA THR A 30 -5.34 -29.13 5.83
C THR A 30 -6.45 -28.12 5.51
N THR A 31 -7.64 -28.38 6.00
CA THR A 31 -8.79 -27.48 5.94
C THR A 31 -8.36 -26.10 6.39
N SER A 32 -8.70 -25.04 5.62
CA SER A 32 -8.52 -23.63 6.03
C SER A 32 -8.98 -23.43 7.46
N ILE A 33 -8.22 -22.69 8.25
CA ILE A 33 -8.58 -22.40 9.66
C ILE A 33 -9.70 -21.37 9.69
N LEU A 34 -9.58 -20.32 8.88
CA LEU A 34 -10.58 -19.28 8.76
C LEU A 34 -11.59 -19.58 7.63
N PRO A 35 -12.87 -19.25 7.80
CA PRO A 35 -13.89 -19.40 6.76
C PRO A 35 -13.75 -18.31 5.70
N GLN A 36 -12.69 -18.36 4.87
CA GLN A 36 -12.25 -17.29 3.96
C GLN A 36 -13.36 -16.81 3.03
N HIS A 37 -14.14 -17.73 2.43
CA HIS A 37 -15.28 -17.36 1.58
C HIS A 37 -16.35 -16.56 2.33
N SER A 38 -16.70 -16.99 3.54
CA SER A 38 -17.69 -16.29 4.38
C SER A 38 -17.20 -14.93 4.82
N LEU A 39 -15.91 -14.82 5.17
CA LEU A 39 -15.29 -13.54 5.54
C LEU A 39 -15.26 -12.59 4.34
N ALA A 40 -14.83 -13.04 3.17
CA ALA A 40 -14.82 -12.21 1.96
C ALA A 40 -16.24 -11.75 1.59
N THR A 41 -17.22 -12.64 1.60
CA THR A 41 -18.62 -12.29 1.32
C THR A 41 -19.18 -11.29 2.35
N ARG A 42 -18.85 -11.48 3.63
CA ARG A 42 -19.28 -10.59 4.71
C ARG A 42 -18.77 -9.16 4.54
N TYR A 43 -17.49 -8.98 4.19
CA TYR A 43 -16.85 -7.67 4.12
C TYR A 43 -16.97 -6.99 2.76
N TYR A 44 -17.06 -7.77 1.67
CA TYR A 44 -16.97 -7.23 0.31
C TYR A 44 -18.18 -7.53 -0.58
N GLY A 45 -19.15 -8.32 -0.11
CA GLY A 45 -20.37 -8.63 -0.87
C GLY A 45 -20.07 -9.25 -2.23
N ASN A 46 -20.58 -8.65 -3.29
CA ASN A 46 -20.38 -9.13 -4.66
C ASN A 46 -18.94 -8.97 -5.19
N ASP A 47 -18.12 -8.16 -4.54
CA ASP A 47 -16.71 -7.96 -4.89
C ASP A 47 -15.77 -9.00 -4.22
N ALA A 48 -16.32 -9.87 -3.36
CA ALA A 48 -15.60 -10.92 -2.63
C ALA A 48 -14.62 -11.76 -3.49
N PRO A 49 -14.94 -12.16 -4.74
CA PRO A 49 -14.07 -13.01 -5.54
C PRO A 49 -12.66 -12.41 -5.80
N TRP A 50 -12.54 -11.08 -5.88
CA TRP A 50 -11.24 -10.43 -6.02
C TRP A 50 -10.40 -10.60 -4.74
N PHE A 51 -11.02 -10.34 -3.58
CA PHE A 51 -10.35 -10.40 -2.28
C PHE A 51 -9.97 -11.83 -1.89
N GLU A 52 -10.85 -12.80 -2.12
CA GLU A 52 -10.56 -14.23 -1.88
C GLU A 52 -9.27 -14.69 -2.56
N LYS A 53 -9.00 -14.17 -3.76
CA LYS A 53 -7.82 -14.54 -4.55
C LYS A 53 -6.56 -13.76 -4.18
N LYS A 54 -6.71 -12.54 -3.62
CA LYS A 54 -5.61 -11.57 -3.59
C LYS A 54 -5.08 -11.26 -2.19
N ILE A 55 -5.88 -11.35 -1.13
CA ILE A 55 -5.47 -10.93 0.21
C ILE A 55 -5.20 -12.10 1.17
N PRO A 56 -4.31 -11.95 2.15
CA PRO A 56 -4.29 -12.82 3.32
C PRO A 56 -5.51 -12.53 4.20
N PHE A 57 -6.00 -13.55 4.91
CA PHE A 57 -7.14 -13.43 5.81
C PHE A 57 -6.71 -13.28 7.26
N PHE A 58 -7.48 -12.53 8.03
CA PHE A 58 -7.14 -12.22 9.42
C PHE A 58 -8.37 -12.27 10.33
N ASP A 59 -8.15 -12.77 11.53
CA ASP A 59 -9.11 -12.76 12.63
C ASP A 59 -8.36 -12.48 13.94
N CYS A 60 -8.99 -11.77 14.88
CA CYS A 60 -8.44 -11.57 16.21
C CYS A 60 -9.54 -11.27 17.24
N SER A 61 -9.18 -11.32 18.53
CA SER A 61 -10.09 -11.06 19.64
C SER A 61 -10.62 -9.62 19.71
N ASP A 62 -10.00 -8.67 19.00
CA ASP A 62 -10.52 -7.31 18.86
C ASP A 62 -11.28 -7.16 17.53
N PRO A 63 -12.62 -7.05 17.55
CA PRO A 63 -13.43 -7.01 16.33
C PRO A 63 -13.25 -5.73 15.53
N HIS A 64 -12.79 -4.62 16.13
CA HIS A 64 -12.52 -3.39 15.42
C HIS A 64 -11.23 -3.51 14.58
N ILE A 65 -10.17 -4.09 15.16
CA ILE A 65 -8.94 -4.40 14.43
C ILE A 65 -9.25 -5.30 13.24
N ALA A 66 -9.99 -6.42 13.45
CA ALA A 66 -10.37 -7.31 12.36
C ALA A 66 -11.21 -6.60 11.28
N ARG A 67 -12.17 -5.75 11.66
CA ARG A 67 -12.99 -4.97 10.71
C ARG A 67 -12.14 -4.01 9.88
N ILE A 68 -11.21 -3.29 10.50
CA ILE A 68 -10.36 -2.31 9.80
C ILE A 68 -9.33 -3.02 8.93
N TYR A 69 -8.81 -4.19 9.31
CA TYR A 69 -7.95 -4.99 8.44
C TYR A 69 -8.60 -5.24 7.07
N TYR A 70 -9.87 -5.65 7.02
CA TYR A 70 -10.60 -5.86 5.75
C TYR A 70 -10.93 -4.55 5.04
N TYR A 71 -11.29 -3.49 5.77
CA TYR A 71 -11.48 -2.17 5.19
C TYR A 71 -10.19 -1.66 4.53
N ARG A 72 -9.03 -1.86 5.11
CA ARG A 72 -7.75 -1.43 4.53
C ARG A 72 -7.44 -2.14 3.20
N TRP A 73 -7.79 -3.40 3.04
CA TRP A 73 -7.70 -4.05 1.73
C TRP A 73 -8.71 -3.50 0.72
N GLN A 74 -9.92 -3.15 1.16
CA GLN A 74 -10.89 -2.48 0.29
C GLN A 74 -10.35 -1.10 -0.14
N LEU A 75 -9.81 -0.32 0.78
CA LEU A 75 -9.17 0.97 0.54
C LEU A 75 -8.02 0.81 -0.45
N TYR A 76 -7.10 -0.12 -0.22
CA TYR A 76 -5.98 -0.39 -1.14
C TYR A 76 -6.47 -0.69 -2.56
N LYS A 77 -7.46 -1.59 -2.71
CA LYS A 77 -8.05 -1.91 -4.02
C LYS A 77 -8.67 -0.68 -4.69
N SER A 78 -9.33 0.17 -3.93
CA SER A 78 -10.00 1.37 -4.45
C SER A 78 -9.01 2.40 -5.02
N HIS A 79 -7.79 2.40 -4.54
CA HIS A 79 -6.71 3.27 -5.00
C HIS A 79 -5.86 2.68 -6.13
N LEU A 80 -6.12 1.43 -6.53
CA LEU A 80 -5.53 0.87 -7.75
C LEU A 80 -6.08 1.61 -8.96
N LYS A 81 -5.18 2.17 -9.77
CA LYS A 81 -5.51 2.83 -11.02
C LYS A 81 -4.81 2.12 -12.16
N ASP A 82 -5.56 1.61 -13.10
CA ASP A 82 -5.06 0.97 -14.32
C ASP A 82 -4.61 2.05 -15.32
N LEU A 83 -3.41 1.95 -15.84
CA LEU A 83 -2.86 2.83 -16.87
C LEU A 83 -2.67 2.12 -18.22
N GLY A 84 -3.34 0.98 -18.42
CA GLY A 84 -3.26 0.18 -19.62
C GLY A 84 -1.88 -0.47 -19.79
N ASP A 85 -1.18 -0.12 -20.86
CA ASP A 85 0.15 -0.66 -21.18
C ASP A 85 1.25 -0.25 -20.22
N ARG A 86 1.03 0.77 -19.41
CA ARG A 86 1.93 1.20 -18.34
C ARG A 86 1.71 0.46 -17.01
N GLY A 87 0.73 -0.45 -16.94
CA GLY A 87 0.38 -1.21 -15.75
C GLY A 87 -0.39 -0.41 -14.71
N TYR A 88 -0.36 -0.87 -13.46
CA TYR A 88 -1.09 -0.25 -12.35
C TYR A 88 -0.23 0.73 -11.58
N ILE A 89 -0.88 1.78 -11.06
CA ILE A 89 -0.36 2.63 -9.98
C ILE A 89 -1.31 2.58 -8.78
N ILE A 90 -0.83 3.14 -7.67
CA ILE A 90 -1.62 3.29 -6.45
C ILE A 90 -1.66 4.78 -6.12
N THR A 91 -2.85 5.34 -5.97
CA THR A 91 -3.01 6.77 -5.69
C THR A 91 -3.18 7.02 -4.19
N GLU A 92 -2.83 8.21 -3.74
CA GLU A 92 -3.06 8.67 -2.38
C GLU A 92 -4.50 9.11 -2.17
N PHE A 93 -5.08 9.79 -3.17
CA PHE A 93 -6.46 10.26 -3.17
C PHE A 93 -7.30 9.51 -4.21
N LEU A 94 -8.60 9.35 -3.94
CA LEU A 94 -9.57 8.87 -4.94
C LEU A 94 -9.89 9.96 -5.97
N ASP A 95 -9.94 11.21 -5.54
CA ASP A 95 -10.11 12.37 -6.42
C ASP A 95 -8.79 12.83 -7.03
N ASP A 96 -8.88 13.50 -8.18
CA ASP A 96 -7.74 14.14 -8.81
C ASP A 96 -7.36 15.43 -8.06
N VAL A 97 -6.10 15.53 -7.62
CA VAL A 97 -5.58 16.70 -6.91
C VAL A 97 -4.60 17.51 -7.78
N PRO A 98 -4.57 18.86 -7.67
CA PRO A 98 -3.78 19.70 -8.59
C PRO A 98 -2.27 19.57 -8.45
N TRP A 99 -1.76 19.10 -7.30
CA TRP A 99 -0.34 18.93 -7.00
C TRP A 99 0.20 17.55 -7.34
N ALA A 100 -0.66 16.59 -7.71
CA ALA A 100 -0.21 15.26 -8.16
C ALA A 100 0.39 15.30 -9.56
N LEU A 101 1.29 14.34 -9.84
CA LEU A 101 1.93 14.17 -11.15
C LEU A 101 0.87 13.86 -12.22
N LYS A 102 0.68 14.79 -13.14
CA LYS A 102 -0.29 14.66 -14.24
C LYS A 102 0.30 13.91 -15.43
N PRO A 103 -0.51 13.14 -16.18
CA PRO A 103 -1.95 12.90 -16.03
C PRO A 103 -2.29 11.74 -15.09
N PHE A 104 -1.32 11.17 -14.40
CA PHE A 104 -1.41 9.91 -13.67
C PHE A 104 -2.15 10.05 -12.33
N GLN A 105 -2.06 11.21 -11.70
CA GLN A 105 -2.52 11.47 -10.34
C GLN A 105 -1.71 10.67 -9.29
N SER A 106 -0.41 10.50 -9.57
CA SER A 106 0.56 9.85 -8.69
C SER A 106 1.23 10.86 -7.76
N LEU A 107 1.53 10.44 -6.55
CA LEU A 107 2.30 11.18 -5.54
C LEU A 107 3.41 10.28 -5.00
N ASN A 108 4.63 10.81 -4.88
CA ASN A 108 5.79 9.99 -4.54
C ASN A 108 5.96 9.77 -3.04
N ASP A 109 5.45 10.65 -2.18
CA ASP A 109 5.51 10.55 -0.72
C ASP A 109 4.74 9.35 -0.16
N ALA A 110 3.55 9.05 -0.70
CA ALA A 110 2.74 7.91 -0.28
C ALA A 110 3.27 6.55 -0.77
N THR A 111 4.18 6.53 -1.77
CA THR A 111 4.59 5.30 -2.47
C THR A 111 5.18 4.24 -1.55
N ALA A 112 6.04 4.62 -0.61
CA ALA A 112 6.66 3.67 0.31
C ALA A 112 5.62 2.97 1.21
N PHE A 113 4.59 3.69 1.65
CA PHE A 113 3.47 3.14 2.42
C PHE A 113 2.65 2.15 1.59
N HIS A 114 2.35 2.50 0.34
CA HIS A 114 1.63 1.62 -0.59
C HIS A 114 2.41 0.33 -0.86
N ILE A 115 3.73 0.39 -1.00
CA ILE A 115 4.58 -0.78 -1.18
C ILE A 115 4.59 -1.65 0.07
N ASN A 116 4.72 -1.08 1.25
CA ASN A 116 4.72 -1.81 2.51
C ASN A 116 3.38 -2.51 2.77
N GLU A 117 2.25 -1.87 2.46
CA GLU A 117 0.93 -2.50 2.55
C GLU A 117 0.78 -3.60 1.49
N GLY A 118 1.09 -3.28 0.22
CA GLY A 118 0.85 -4.15 -0.93
C GLY A 118 1.76 -5.37 -1.03
N ARG A 119 2.93 -5.38 -0.37
CA ARG A 119 3.87 -6.54 -0.38
C ARG A 119 3.26 -7.83 0.16
N TRP A 120 2.14 -7.74 0.84
CA TRP A 120 1.39 -8.86 1.39
C TRP A 120 0.25 -9.37 0.51
N LEU A 121 0.01 -8.75 -0.66
CA LEU A 121 -0.90 -9.29 -1.66
C LEU A 121 -0.32 -10.58 -2.28
N ARG A 122 -1.19 -11.55 -2.56
CA ARG A 122 -0.81 -12.79 -3.26
C ARG A 122 -0.51 -12.57 -4.74
N ASP A 123 -0.90 -11.42 -5.28
CA ASP A 123 -0.63 -11.02 -6.66
C ASP A 123 0.29 -9.81 -6.64
N ASN A 124 1.53 -10.03 -7.02
CA ASN A 124 2.56 -9.00 -7.02
C ASN A 124 2.42 -7.98 -8.15
N ARG A 125 1.58 -8.24 -9.16
CA ARG A 125 1.50 -7.39 -10.37
C ARG A 125 1.24 -5.94 -10.03
N TYR A 126 0.25 -5.66 -9.19
CA TYR A 126 -0.14 -4.28 -8.85
C TYR A 126 1.05 -3.49 -8.30
N LEU A 127 1.80 -4.14 -7.42
CA LEU A 127 2.95 -3.54 -6.79
C LEU A 127 4.16 -3.46 -7.73
N ASP A 128 4.38 -4.49 -8.54
CA ASP A 128 5.48 -4.56 -9.50
C ASP A 128 5.33 -3.49 -10.59
N ASP A 129 4.12 -3.33 -11.11
CA ASP A 129 3.80 -2.28 -12.09
C ASP A 129 4.03 -0.89 -11.48
N TYR A 130 3.57 -0.67 -10.24
CA TYR A 130 3.73 0.61 -9.56
C TYR A 130 5.20 0.95 -9.28
N ILE A 131 5.99 0.00 -8.82
CA ILE A 131 7.44 0.18 -8.62
C ILE A 131 8.13 0.52 -9.94
N ASN A 132 7.83 -0.23 -11.03
CA ASN A 132 8.38 0.06 -12.33
C ASN A 132 7.99 1.46 -12.82
N PHE A 133 6.72 1.86 -12.66
CA PHE A 133 6.24 3.20 -12.99
C PHE A 133 7.02 4.29 -12.25
N MET A 134 7.24 4.13 -10.94
CA MET A 134 7.96 5.12 -10.14
C MET A 134 9.41 5.30 -10.62
N TYR A 135 10.06 4.23 -11.08
CA TYR A 135 11.43 4.30 -11.62
C TYR A 135 11.51 4.61 -13.12
N ASP A 136 10.37 4.61 -13.81
CA ASP A 136 10.22 5.02 -15.22
C ASP A 136 9.50 6.38 -15.35
N GLY A 137 9.93 7.36 -14.55
CA GLY A 137 9.45 8.74 -14.58
C GLY A 137 8.26 9.08 -13.70
N GLY A 138 7.77 8.13 -12.89
CA GLY A 138 6.68 8.37 -11.93
C GLY A 138 7.12 9.10 -10.65
N ASN A 139 8.40 9.00 -10.28
CA ASN A 139 8.98 9.74 -9.16
C ASN A 139 9.57 11.06 -9.65
N ASP A 140 8.81 12.14 -9.52
CA ASP A 140 9.23 13.50 -9.88
C ASP A 140 10.00 14.21 -8.75
N ARG A 141 10.23 13.53 -7.60
CA ARG A 141 10.87 14.10 -6.41
C ARG A 141 10.14 15.34 -5.86
N HIS A 142 8.85 15.40 -6.03
CA HIS A 142 8.04 16.49 -5.49
C HIS A 142 8.14 16.54 -3.96
N PHE A 143 8.09 15.36 -3.33
CA PHE A 143 8.27 15.17 -1.89
C PHE A 143 9.46 14.28 -1.57
N SER A 144 9.96 14.33 -0.32
CA SER A 144 10.91 13.34 0.21
C SER A 144 10.27 11.94 0.26
N GLU A 145 11.10 10.88 0.12
CA GLU A 145 10.56 9.52 -0.02
C GLU A 145 11.55 8.43 0.38
N ALA A 146 11.04 7.25 0.73
CA ALA A 146 11.80 6.04 1.09
C ALA A 146 11.48 4.86 0.15
N ILE A 147 11.33 5.11 -1.16
CA ILE A 147 10.85 4.10 -2.12
C ILE A 147 11.86 2.94 -2.27
N ALA A 148 13.17 3.22 -2.34
CA ALA A 148 14.16 2.16 -2.47
C ALA A 148 14.17 1.23 -1.24
N ALA A 149 13.99 1.79 -0.03
CA ALA A 149 13.84 1.02 1.19
C ALA A 149 12.60 0.11 1.15
N ALA A 150 11.47 0.62 0.68
CA ALA A 150 10.25 -0.17 0.54
C ALA A 150 10.37 -1.28 -0.52
N VAL A 151 11.08 -1.05 -1.64
CA VAL A 151 11.38 -2.09 -2.64
C VAL A 151 12.28 -3.19 -2.06
N TYR A 152 13.27 -2.82 -1.26
CA TYR A 152 14.05 -3.82 -0.52
C TYR A 152 13.17 -4.59 0.48
N GLY A 153 12.26 -3.90 1.20
CA GLY A 153 11.26 -4.53 2.07
C GLY A 153 10.33 -5.51 1.33
N ARG A 154 9.94 -5.20 0.07
CA ARG A 154 9.22 -6.14 -0.80
C ARG A 154 10.06 -7.39 -1.08
N TYR A 155 11.34 -7.23 -1.42
CA TYR A 155 12.25 -8.36 -1.63
C TYR A 155 12.35 -9.23 -0.37
N LEU A 156 12.47 -8.65 0.81
CA LEU A 156 12.51 -9.39 2.07
C LEU A 156 11.23 -10.22 2.30
N ALA A 157 10.06 -9.75 1.80
CA ALA A 157 8.80 -10.48 1.93
C ALA A 157 8.62 -11.59 0.90
N ASN A 158 9.05 -11.40 -0.35
CA ASN A 158 8.75 -12.35 -1.42
C ASN A 158 9.96 -13.13 -1.99
N GLY A 159 11.20 -12.71 -1.72
CA GLY A 159 12.41 -13.37 -2.18
C GLY A 159 12.72 -13.19 -3.67
N ASP A 160 11.97 -12.34 -4.42
CA ASP A 160 12.20 -12.13 -5.85
C ASP A 160 13.41 -11.24 -6.12
N ARG A 161 14.59 -11.86 -6.13
CA ARG A 161 15.86 -11.20 -6.41
C ARG A 161 15.89 -10.54 -7.79
N ALA A 162 15.35 -11.19 -8.81
CA ALA A 162 15.42 -10.69 -10.19
C ALA A 162 14.65 -9.37 -10.34
N PHE A 163 13.47 -9.28 -9.73
CA PHE A 163 12.70 -8.03 -9.69
C PHE A 163 13.40 -6.98 -8.84
N ALA A 164 13.90 -7.34 -7.66
CA ALA A 164 14.51 -6.40 -6.70
C ALA A 164 15.68 -5.61 -7.32
N ILE A 165 16.53 -6.25 -8.13
CA ILE A 165 17.69 -5.59 -8.75
C ILE A 165 17.36 -4.91 -10.10
N ARG A 166 16.16 -5.12 -10.66
CA ARG A 166 15.79 -4.61 -12.00
C ARG A 166 15.93 -3.09 -12.10
N ASN A 167 15.51 -2.37 -11.07
CA ASN A 167 15.50 -0.91 -11.06
C ASN A 167 16.72 -0.29 -10.33
N LEU A 168 17.75 -1.07 -10.02
CA LEU A 168 18.89 -0.61 -9.22
C LEU A 168 19.59 0.62 -9.80
N ASP A 169 19.80 0.68 -11.12
CA ASP A 169 20.43 1.86 -11.75
C ASP A 169 19.55 3.10 -11.67
N ALA A 170 18.24 2.94 -11.76
CA ALA A 170 17.30 4.04 -11.58
C ALA A 170 17.29 4.52 -10.11
N MET A 171 17.32 3.60 -9.15
CA MET A 171 17.45 3.93 -7.72
C MET A 171 18.73 4.74 -7.44
N LYS A 172 19.87 4.29 -7.96
CA LYS A 172 21.14 5.01 -7.87
C LYS A 172 21.06 6.43 -8.47
N ARG A 173 20.37 6.61 -9.60
CA ARG A 173 20.17 7.92 -10.23
C ARG A 173 19.30 8.84 -9.37
N ILE A 174 18.15 8.35 -8.89
CA ILE A 174 17.23 9.15 -8.05
C ILE A 174 17.90 9.54 -6.75
N PHE A 175 18.61 8.61 -6.08
CA PHE A 175 19.37 8.95 -4.88
C PHE A 175 20.38 10.10 -5.12
N ARG A 176 21.15 10.02 -6.22
CA ARG A 176 22.10 11.07 -6.57
C ARG A 176 21.43 12.39 -6.95
N ALA A 177 20.23 12.37 -7.49
CA ALA A 177 19.50 13.58 -7.82
C ALA A 177 19.17 14.43 -6.57
N TRP A 178 19.06 13.81 -5.38
CA TRP A 178 18.86 14.53 -4.11
C TRP A 178 20.11 15.30 -3.64
N THR A 179 21.27 15.25 -4.33
CA THR A 179 22.44 16.06 -4.00
C THR A 179 22.18 17.58 -4.14
N ASP A 180 21.14 17.99 -4.87
CA ASP A 180 20.66 19.37 -4.90
C ASP A 180 20.11 19.87 -3.54
N ARG A 181 19.80 18.93 -2.62
CA ARG A 181 19.31 19.17 -1.27
C ARG A 181 20.30 18.68 -0.19
N TYR A 182 21.56 18.46 -0.56
CA TYR A 182 22.59 17.98 0.38
C TYR A 182 23.58 19.08 0.70
N ASP A 183 23.86 19.29 1.99
CA ASP A 183 24.90 20.20 2.48
C ASP A 183 26.14 19.38 2.86
N PRO A 184 27.22 19.39 2.06
CA PRO A 184 28.40 18.57 2.34
C PRO A 184 29.18 19.03 3.58
N ALA A 185 29.05 20.29 4.02
CA ALA A 185 29.69 20.79 5.23
C ALA A 185 29.01 20.25 6.50
N LYS A 186 27.75 19.89 6.41
CA LYS A 186 26.95 19.31 7.52
C LYS A 186 26.75 17.81 7.41
N GLY A 187 26.95 17.23 6.21
CA GLY A 187 26.70 15.81 5.93
C GLY A 187 25.21 15.45 5.98
N LEU A 188 24.31 16.41 5.77
CA LEU A 188 22.87 16.26 5.93
C LEU A 188 22.11 16.79 4.72
N TYR A 189 20.96 16.20 4.47
CA TYR A 189 19.94 16.71 3.55
C TYR A 189 19.07 17.75 4.26
N PHE A 190 18.60 18.74 3.48
CA PHE A 190 17.67 19.77 3.95
C PHE A 190 16.47 19.88 2.99
N ILE A 191 15.31 20.29 3.51
CA ILE A 191 14.10 20.44 2.74
C ILE A 191 13.15 21.41 3.44
N ALA A 192 12.30 22.10 2.67
CA ALA A 192 11.18 22.84 3.24
C ALA A 192 10.10 21.85 3.73
N PRO A 193 9.44 22.08 4.88
CA PRO A 193 8.42 21.17 5.39
C PRO A 193 7.32 20.82 4.39
N ILE A 194 6.88 21.75 3.56
CA ILE A 194 5.89 21.47 2.51
C ILE A 194 6.39 20.42 1.50
N ALA A 195 7.66 20.41 1.16
CA ALA A 195 8.24 19.40 0.26
C ALA A 195 8.60 18.09 0.98
N ASP A 196 8.41 18.04 2.29
CA ASP A 196 8.47 16.86 3.14
C ASP A 196 7.05 16.34 3.50
N ALA A 197 6.02 16.86 2.79
CA ALA A 197 4.60 16.58 3.01
C ALA A 197 4.11 16.88 4.44
N THR A 198 4.73 17.88 5.12
CA THR A 198 4.46 18.23 6.51
C THR A 198 4.39 19.75 6.71
N GLU A 199 3.63 20.45 5.89
CA GLU A 199 3.47 21.90 5.94
C GLU A 199 2.91 22.39 7.28
N TYR A 200 3.31 23.58 7.71
CA TYR A 200 3.00 24.15 9.02
C TYR A 200 3.56 23.35 10.22
N SER A 201 4.74 22.77 10.05
CA SER A 201 5.52 22.25 11.19
C SER A 201 6.24 23.38 11.93
N VAL A 202 6.87 23.05 13.05
CA VAL A 202 7.58 24.03 13.91
C VAL A 202 8.59 24.87 13.12
N ALA A 203 9.42 24.21 12.28
CA ALA A 203 10.42 24.92 11.50
C ALA A 203 9.82 25.96 10.55
N SER A 204 8.71 25.64 9.87
CA SER A 204 8.10 26.55 8.92
C SER A 204 7.32 27.69 9.58
N ILE A 205 6.64 27.41 10.69
CA ILE A 205 5.88 28.42 11.43
C ILE A 205 6.85 29.40 12.10
N ASP A 206 7.89 28.92 12.78
CA ASP A 206 8.86 29.79 13.45
C ASP A 206 9.63 30.64 12.43
N ALA A 207 10.04 30.09 11.29
CA ALA A 207 10.70 30.85 10.24
C ALA A 207 9.82 31.93 9.61
N SER A 208 8.50 31.86 9.77
CA SER A 208 7.54 32.88 9.35
C SER A 208 7.25 33.92 10.43
N GLY A 209 7.85 33.79 11.63
CA GLY A 209 7.50 34.61 12.81
C GLY A 209 6.09 34.32 13.34
N GLY A 210 5.58 33.10 13.18
CA GLY A 210 4.25 32.67 13.65
C GLY A 210 3.09 33.18 12.82
N THR A 211 3.30 33.70 11.61
CA THR A 211 2.27 34.32 10.76
C THR A 211 1.76 33.40 9.66
N ASN A 212 2.65 32.69 8.95
CA ASN A 212 2.32 31.76 7.88
C ASN A 212 3.48 30.80 7.63
N GLY A 213 3.30 29.51 7.87
CA GLY A 213 4.35 28.49 7.73
C GLY A 213 4.29 27.71 6.41
N PHE A 214 3.51 28.09 5.40
CA PHE A 214 3.27 27.23 4.24
C PHE A 214 4.51 27.02 3.35
N LEU A 215 5.23 28.10 3.01
CA LEU A 215 6.35 28.07 2.07
C LEU A 215 7.71 28.35 2.74
N HIS A 216 7.79 28.38 4.05
CA HIS A 216 8.99 28.76 4.80
C HIS A 216 9.66 27.58 5.49
N GLY A 217 10.85 27.83 6.03
CA GLY A 217 11.47 26.97 7.04
C GLY A 217 12.28 25.82 6.49
N ASP A 218 13.02 26.02 5.38
CA ASP A 218 14.06 25.04 4.98
C ASP A 218 14.84 24.60 6.20
N ALA A 219 14.90 23.30 6.44
CA ALA A 219 15.55 22.71 7.61
C ALA A 219 16.22 21.38 7.29
N PHE A 220 17.25 21.05 8.08
CA PHE A 220 17.83 19.71 8.14
C PHE A 220 16.91 18.88 9.03
N ARG A 221 16.09 18.01 8.43
CA ARG A 221 15.00 17.32 9.12
C ARG A 221 15.31 15.84 9.39
N PRO A 222 14.88 15.27 10.52
CA PRO A 222 14.98 13.83 10.79
C PRO A 222 14.31 12.98 9.70
N THR A 223 13.19 13.42 9.11
CA THR A 223 12.42 12.72 8.07
C THR A 223 13.24 12.47 6.82
N ILE A 224 13.61 13.52 6.05
CA ILE A 224 14.37 13.36 4.81
C ILE A 224 15.70 12.63 5.04
N ASN A 225 16.39 12.90 6.16
CA ASN A 225 17.67 12.26 6.45
C ASN A 225 17.51 10.76 6.77
N SER A 226 16.44 10.37 7.44
CA SER A 226 16.08 8.95 7.66
C SER A 226 15.69 8.25 6.37
N PHE A 227 14.91 8.91 5.49
CA PHE A 227 14.54 8.38 4.19
C PHE A 227 15.78 8.16 3.30
N MET A 228 16.67 9.14 3.25
CA MET A 228 17.92 9.02 2.48
C MET A 228 18.86 7.96 3.07
N PHE A 229 18.94 7.84 4.41
CA PHE A 229 19.66 6.75 5.06
C PHE A 229 19.08 5.39 4.65
N ALA A 230 17.78 5.20 4.75
CA ALA A 230 17.10 3.95 4.41
C ALA A 230 17.26 3.59 2.93
N ASN A 231 17.15 4.57 2.02
CA ASN A 231 17.41 4.39 0.60
C ASN A 231 18.86 4.00 0.33
N ALA A 232 19.84 4.59 1.04
CA ALA A 232 21.24 4.21 0.91
C ALA A 232 21.48 2.76 1.38
N VAL A 233 20.93 2.36 2.53
CA VAL A 233 21.00 0.98 3.02
C VAL A 233 20.39 0.02 2.00
N ALA A 234 19.21 0.33 1.48
CA ALA A 234 18.51 -0.51 0.50
C ALA A 234 19.31 -0.66 -0.79
N VAL A 235 19.82 0.44 -1.36
CA VAL A 235 20.63 0.39 -2.59
C VAL A 235 21.92 -0.40 -2.36
N SER A 236 22.58 -0.26 -1.21
CA SER A 236 23.75 -1.08 -0.85
C SER A 236 23.40 -2.57 -0.82
N LYS A 237 22.30 -2.97 -0.16
CA LYS A 237 21.85 -4.37 -0.09
C LYS A 237 21.46 -4.92 -1.46
N LEU A 238 20.76 -4.14 -2.28
CA LEU A 238 20.39 -4.53 -3.65
C LEU A 238 21.60 -4.62 -4.57
N ALA A 239 22.60 -3.75 -4.40
CA ALA A 239 23.88 -3.82 -5.11
C ALA A 239 24.66 -5.10 -4.76
N ALA A 240 24.70 -5.47 -3.48
CA ALA A 240 25.27 -6.75 -3.04
C ALA A 240 24.56 -7.95 -3.71
N LEU A 241 23.22 -7.93 -3.77
CA LEU A 241 22.45 -8.94 -4.49
C LEU A 241 22.77 -8.98 -5.99
N ALA A 242 23.04 -7.82 -6.60
CA ALA A 242 23.42 -7.72 -8.02
C ALA A 242 24.89 -8.10 -8.30
N GLY A 243 25.74 -8.18 -7.26
CA GLY A 243 27.18 -8.36 -7.39
C GLY A 243 27.94 -7.07 -7.76
N ASP A 244 27.32 -5.89 -7.60
CA ASP A 244 27.95 -4.58 -7.79
C ASP A 244 28.62 -4.14 -6.49
N THR A 245 29.81 -4.67 -6.23
CA THR A 245 30.56 -4.43 -4.99
C THR A 245 30.97 -2.96 -4.80
N ASN A 246 31.14 -2.21 -5.91
CA ASN A 246 31.49 -0.80 -5.84
C ASN A 246 30.27 0.03 -5.36
N ALA A 247 29.10 -0.21 -5.93
CA ALA A 247 27.87 0.45 -5.44
C ALA A 247 27.54 0.01 -4.00
N GLU A 248 27.69 -1.28 -3.67
CA GLU A 248 27.51 -1.80 -2.31
C GLU A 248 28.34 -0.97 -1.30
N ALA A 249 29.65 -0.87 -1.50
CA ALA A 249 30.55 -0.13 -0.61
C ALA A 249 30.24 1.35 -0.56
N THR A 250 29.96 1.98 -1.72
CA THR A 250 29.64 3.41 -1.80
C THR A 250 28.38 3.74 -1.00
N PHE A 251 27.31 3.00 -1.20
CA PHE A 251 26.03 3.28 -0.52
C PHE A 251 26.05 2.85 0.96
N ALA A 252 26.82 1.83 1.34
CA ALA A 252 27.08 1.51 2.75
C ALA A 252 27.81 2.65 3.46
N SER A 253 28.82 3.26 2.81
CA SER A 253 29.52 4.43 3.34
C SER A 253 28.59 5.63 3.47
N ASN A 254 27.75 5.90 2.48
CA ASN A 254 26.76 6.98 2.54
C ASN A 254 25.79 6.80 3.73
N ALA A 255 25.29 5.58 3.92
CA ALA A 255 24.41 5.26 5.04
C ALA A 255 25.12 5.49 6.40
N ALA A 256 26.34 5.01 6.55
CA ALA A 256 27.11 5.19 7.78
C ALA A 256 27.39 6.69 8.08
N ALA A 257 27.72 7.47 7.06
CA ALA A 257 27.94 8.90 7.19
C ALA A 257 26.65 9.64 7.60
N LEU A 258 25.51 9.29 7.00
CA LEU A 258 24.20 9.87 7.35
C LEU A 258 23.78 9.52 8.77
N ARG A 259 23.96 8.25 9.21
CA ARG A 259 23.71 7.85 10.60
C ARG A 259 24.47 8.75 11.56
N SER A 260 25.80 8.84 11.39
CA SER A 260 26.65 9.65 12.24
C SER A 260 26.25 11.13 12.23
N ALA A 261 25.90 11.68 11.04
CA ALA A 261 25.50 13.09 10.94
C ALA A 261 24.16 13.36 11.63
N VAL A 262 23.17 12.47 11.51
CA VAL A 262 21.87 12.59 12.19
C VAL A 262 22.05 12.49 13.71
N GLU A 263 22.77 11.50 14.20
CA GLU A 263 22.99 11.30 15.63
C GLU A 263 23.75 12.46 16.28
N THR A 264 24.75 12.99 15.58
CA THR A 264 25.59 14.08 16.09
C THR A 264 24.88 15.43 16.01
N ASN A 265 24.13 15.68 14.94
CA ASN A 265 23.67 17.03 14.64
C ASN A 265 22.17 17.26 14.88
N LEU A 266 21.31 16.23 14.75
CA LEU A 266 19.87 16.38 14.91
C LEU A 266 19.36 15.89 16.28
N TRP A 267 20.16 15.17 17.05
CA TRP A 267 19.82 14.86 18.44
C TRP A 267 19.90 16.12 19.31
N ASN A 268 18.82 16.41 20.00
CA ASN A 268 18.74 17.53 20.95
C ASN A 268 18.81 16.99 22.38
N ASP A 269 19.93 17.17 23.06
CA ASP A 269 20.14 16.69 24.43
C ASP A 269 19.19 17.34 25.45
N HIS A 270 18.77 18.59 25.23
CA HIS A 270 17.83 19.29 26.12
C HIS A 270 16.39 18.71 25.96
N LEU A 271 15.94 18.53 24.74
CA LEU A 271 14.62 17.95 24.45
C LEU A 271 14.64 16.42 24.54
N GLN A 272 15.79 15.76 24.56
CA GLN A 272 15.97 14.32 24.47
C GLN A 272 15.18 13.72 23.30
N HIS A 273 15.38 14.29 22.11
CA HIS A 273 14.63 13.95 20.91
C HIS A 273 15.40 14.35 19.65
N PHE A 274 15.17 13.68 18.51
CA PHE A 274 15.65 14.17 17.23
C PHE A 274 14.78 15.33 16.79
N THR A 275 15.42 16.44 16.39
CA THR A 275 14.74 17.69 16.02
C THR A 275 15.35 18.30 14.78
N ASP A 276 14.58 19.14 14.10
CA ASP A 276 15.08 19.91 12.96
C ASP A 276 16.15 20.92 13.38
N ARG A 277 17.07 21.20 12.45
CA ARG A 277 17.91 22.41 12.48
C ARG A 277 17.56 23.30 11.30
N PHE A 278 17.50 24.62 11.55
CA PHE A 278 17.21 25.57 10.50
C PHE A 278 18.32 25.61 9.44
N LYS A 279 17.93 25.44 8.16
CA LYS A 279 18.71 25.89 7.01
C LYS A 279 18.38 27.34 6.69
N ALA A 280 17.16 27.78 6.97
CA ALA A 280 16.71 29.15 6.87
C ALA A 280 17.50 30.06 7.81
N ASP A 281 17.74 31.32 7.38
CA ASP A 281 18.35 32.39 8.17
C ASP A 281 17.60 33.70 7.86
N ASN A 282 16.91 34.27 8.84
CA ASN A 282 16.12 35.48 8.70
C ASN A 282 15.96 36.22 10.05
N GLN A 283 15.10 37.21 10.13
CA GLN A 283 14.88 37.96 11.36
C GLN A 283 14.20 37.16 12.50
N PHE A 284 13.68 35.95 12.25
CA PHE A 284 12.95 35.14 13.22
C PHE A 284 13.75 33.90 13.65
N VAL A 285 14.53 33.31 12.74
CA VAL A 285 15.31 32.10 12.99
C VAL A 285 16.71 32.24 12.43
N HIS A 286 17.69 31.56 13.06
CA HIS A 286 19.08 31.61 12.61
C HIS A 286 19.55 30.26 12.06
N TYR A 287 20.41 30.34 11.04
CA TYR A 287 21.01 29.16 10.43
C TYR A 287 21.67 28.27 11.51
N TRP A 288 21.38 26.99 11.43
CA TRP A 288 21.93 25.95 12.30
C TRP A 288 21.33 25.87 13.71
N ASP A 289 20.45 26.76 14.13
CA ASP A 289 19.74 26.61 15.39
C ASP A 289 18.78 25.41 15.34
N LEU A 290 18.58 24.77 16.51
CA LEU A 290 17.58 23.71 16.68
C LEU A 290 16.18 24.34 16.84
N ILE A 291 15.16 23.65 16.35
CA ILE A 291 13.78 24.02 16.67
C ILE A 291 13.52 23.88 18.18
N ARG A 292 12.56 24.64 18.68
CA ARG A 292 12.31 24.83 20.12
C ARG A 292 11.29 23.87 20.74
N ALA A 293 10.66 22.98 19.94
CA ALA A 293 9.67 22.02 20.41
C ALA A 293 9.91 20.65 19.77
N ARG A 294 9.39 19.58 20.39
CA ARG A 294 9.43 18.23 19.82
C ARG A 294 8.34 18.07 18.77
N GLU A 295 8.71 17.50 17.65
CA GLU A 295 7.79 17.03 16.61
C GLU A 295 7.76 15.50 16.59
N LEU A 296 6.58 14.91 16.26
CA LEU A 296 6.41 13.46 16.14
C LEU A 296 7.36 12.87 15.10
N ALA A 297 7.69 13.62 14.07
CA ALA A 297 8.67 13.32 13.03
C ALA A 297 10.06 12.93 13.58
N GLY A 298 10.40 13.36 14.80
CA GLY A 298 11.64 12.95 15.47
C GLY A 298 11.72 11.47 15.84
N TYR A 299 10.65 10.68 15.69
CA TYR A 299 10.67 9.21 15.82
C TYR A 299 10.94 8.48 14.49
N VAL A 300 10.90 9.16 13.35
CA VAL A 300 11.14 8.56 12.02
C VAL A 300 12.50 7.84 11.91
N PRO A 301 13.59 8.27 12.56
CA PRO A 301 14.83 7.50 12.56
C PRO A 301 14.67 6.03 12.97
N TRP A 302 13.82 5.70 13.95
CA TRP A 302 13.57 4.31 14.36
C TRP A 302 12.76 3.48 13.38
N THR A 303 11.99 4.12 12.51
CA THR A 303 11.28 3.43 11.42
C THR A 303 12.26 2.66 10.52
N PHE A 304 13.48 3.15 10.40
CA PHE A 304 14.54 2.59 9.56
C PHE A 304 15.76 2.07 10.35
N GLU A 305 15.63 1.89 11.67
CA GLU A 305 16.72 1.42 12.54
C GLU A 305 17.98 2.28 12.40
N LEU A 306 17.80 3.60 12.21
CA LEU A 306 18.91 4.52 12.05
C LEU A 306 19.69 4.72 13.36
N PRO A 307 19.07 5.00 14.53
CA PRO A 307 19.84 5.27 15.74
C PRO A 307 20.55 4.03 16.24
N ASP A 308 21.73 4.23 16.79
CA ASP A 308 22.44 3.18 17.52
C ASP A 308 21.63 2.74 18.76
N ASN A 309 21.84 1.48 19.18
CA ASN A 309 21.18 0.92 20.35
C ASN A 309 21.78 1.50 21.66
N ASP A 310 21.60 2.80 21.85
CA ASP A 310 22.06 3.55 23.01
C ASP A 310 20.87 4.01 23.87
N PRO A 311 20.91 3.80 25.19
CA PRO A 311 19.89 4.28 26.12
C PRO A 311 19.61 5.79 26.01
N LYS A 312 20.60 6.58 25.59
CA LYS A 312 20.48 8.03 25.32
C LYS A 312 19.31 8.30 24.34
N TYR A 313 19.30 7.59 23.20
CA TYR A 313 18.27 7.78 22.18
C TYR A 313 16.94 7.17 22.60
N ASN A 314 16.98 5.97 23.19
CA ASN A 314 15.79 5.25 23.61
C ASN A 314 14.95 6.04 24.65
N ALA A 315 15.57 6.92 25.43
CA ALA A 315 14.88 7.79 26.38
C ALA A 315 13.84 8.73 25.74
N SER A 316 13.96 9.03 24.43
CA SER A 316 12.99 9.81 23.66
C SER A 316 11.58 9.22 23.75
N TRP A 317 11.46 7.90 23.77
CA TRP A 317 10.17 7.20 23.73
C TRP A 317 9.26 7.43 24.95
N LYS A 318 9.80 7.96 26.07
CA LYS A 318 8.99 8.39 27.21
C LYS A 318 7.99 9.51 26.86
N HIS A 319 8.35 10.38 25.89
CA HIS A 319 7.52 11.51 25.48
C HIS A 319 6.34 11.06 24.61
N LEU A 320 6.45 9.89 23.94
CA LEU A 320 5.38 9.35 23.12
C LEU A 320 4.12 9.06 23.94
N LEU A 321 4.29 8.50 25.14
CA LEU A 321 3.20 8.09 26.02
C LEU A 321 2.81 9.16 27.05
N SER A 322 3.47 10.31 27.05
CA SER A 322 3.17 11.41 27.97
C SER A 322 2.00 12.25 27.47
N PRO A 323 1.01 12.58 28.33
CA PRO A 323 -0.05 13.54 27.97
C PRO A 323 0.48 14.95 27.68
N ASP A 324 1.60 15.35 28.30
CA ASP A 324 2.27 16.62 28.01
C ASP A 324 3.18 16.54 26.77
N GLY A 325 3.35 15.36 26.21
CA GLY A 325 4.05 15.07 24.98
C GLY A 325 3.07 14.73 23.84
N PHE A 326 3.27 13.55 23.25
CA PHE A 326 2.53 13.17 22.04
C PHE A 326 1.24 12.39 22.28
N ALA A 327 0.98 11.91 23.51
CA ALA A 327 -0.20 11.10 23.80
C ALA A 327 -1.48 11.96 23.87
N GLY A 328 -2.21 12.07 22.77
CA GLY A 328 -3.58 12.60 22.77
C GLY A 328 -4.60 11.50 23.09
N PRO A 329 -5.77 11.84 23.64
CA PRO A 329 -6.82 10.86 23.93
C PRO A 329 -7.37 10.16 22.69
N TYR A 330 -7.29 10.78 21.51
CA TYR A 330 -7.82 10.23 20.26
C TYR A 330 -6.75 9.94 19.21
N GLY A 331 -5.48 10.31 19.44
CA GLY A 331 -4.37 10.03 18.52
C GLY A 331 -3.08 10.68 18.95
N LEU A 332 -1.98 10.32 18.29
CA LEU A 332 -0.68 10.93 18.52
C LEU A 332 -0.64 12.36 17.95
N ARG A 333 -0.15 13.29 18.73
CA ARG A 333 0.03 14.68 18.31
C ARG A 333 1.26 14.83 17.44
N THR A 334 1.20 15.59 16.36
CA THR A 334 2.38 15.87 15.51
C THR A 334 3.37 16.81 16.17
N VAL A 335 2.92 17.66 17.11
CA VAL A 335 3.75 18.54 17.96
C VAL A 335 3.24 18.46 19.39
N GLU A 336 4.13 18.60 20.38
CA GLU A 336 3.76 18.64 21.79
C GLU A 336 2.91 19.89 22.15
N PRO A 337 1.97 19.78 23.10
CA PRO A 337 1.02 20.89 23.42
C PRO A 337 1.66 22.15 23.98
N GLY A 338 2.91 22.07 24.47
CA GLY A 338 3.68 23.22 24.96
C GLY A 338 4.15 24.16 23.87
N TYR A 339 4.04 23.82 22.60
CA TYR A 339 4.41 24.69 21.50
C TYR A 339 3.43 25.86 21.36
N GLU A 340 3.96 27.08 21.27
CA GLU A 340 3.18 28.33 21.25
C GLU A 340 2.06 28.35 20.17
N TYR A 341 2.31 27.71 19.03
CA TYR A 341 1.38 27.66 17.92
C TYR A 341 0.67 26.30 17.78
N TYR A 342 0.67 25.49 18.85
CA TYR A 342 -0.05 24.22 18.87
C TYR A 342 -1.50 24.36 18.46
N MET A 343 -1.95 23.56 17.50
CA MET A 343 -3.33 23.54 16.96
C MET A 343 -3.84 24.88 16.40
N LYS A 344 -2.98 25.89 16.20
CA LYS A 344 -3.38 27.13 15.54
C LYS A 344 -3.62 26.87 14.06
N GLN A 345 -4.85 27.12 13.60
CA GLN A 345 -5.23 26.97 12.20
C GLN A 345 -4.78 28.17 11.38
N TYR A 346 -4.01 27.92 10.30
CA TYR A 346 -3.44 28.98 9.45
C TYR A 346 -4.11 29.09 8.09
N ARG A 347 -4.50 27.96 7.50
CA ARG A 347 -4.97 27.90 6.13
C ARG A 347 -6.39 27.39 6.04
N TYR A 348 -7.17 28.03 5.16
CA TYR A 348 -8.54 27.66 4.86
C TYR A 348 -8.73 27.64 3.35
N VAL A 349 -9.66 26.83 2.88
CA VAL A 349 -10.12 26.76 1.50
C VAL A 349 -11.63 27.04 1.44
N ASP A 350 -12.07 27.75 0.42
CA ASP A 350 -13.50 27.95 0.18
C ASP A 350 -14.12 26.68 -0.44
N VAL A 351 -15.12 26.15 0.26
CA VAL A 351 -15.94 25.04 -0.22
C VAL A 351 -17.41 25.51 -0.23
N ASN A 352 -17.90 25.80 -1.42
CA ASN A 352 -19.30 26.25 -1.63
C ASN A 352 -19.70 27.47 -0.75
N GLY A 353 -18.79 28.43 -0.61
CA GLY A 353 -19.02 29.65 0.19
C GLY A 353 -18.75 29.50 1.69
N SER A 354 -18.23 28.34 2.12
CA SER A 354 -17.81 28.08 3.50
C SER A 354 -16.31 27.90 3.60
N GLN A 355 -15.69 28.51 4.62
CA GLN A 355 -14.26 28.33 4.89
C GLN A 355 -14.03 27.00 5.62
N SER A 356 -13.36 26.06 4.95
CA SER A 356 -12.96 24.76 5.52
C SER A 356 -11.46 24.78 5.85
N PRO A 357 -11.04 24.21 7.01
CA PRO A 357 -9.63 24.11 7.34
C PRO A 357 -8.87 23.30 6.30
N GLU A 358 -7.62 23.68 6.05
CA GLU A 358 -6.65 22.91 5.28
C GLU A 358 -5.64 22.24 6.21
N CYS A 359 -4.91 21.26 5.65
CA CYS A 359 -3.95 20.45 6.37
C CYS A 359 -2.81 21.27 7.02
N GLN A 360 -2.38 20.82 8.18
CA GLN A 360 -1.25 21.38 8.94
C GLN A 360 -0.69 20.33 9.91
N TRP A 361 0.57 20.54 10.36
CA TRP A 361 1.29 19.56 11.16
C TRP A 361 1.75 20.09 12.53
N ASN A 362 1.13 21.15 13.02
CA ASN A 362 1.42 21.76 14.32
C ASN A 362 0.50 21.26 15.45
N GLY A 363 0.18 19.98 15.47
CA GLY A 363 -0.60 19.36 16.53
C GLY A 363 -1.60 18.28 16.10
N PRO A 364 -2.28 18.38 14.93
CA PRO A 364 -3.21 17.34 14.47
C PRO A 364 -2.60 15.94 14.43
N THR A 365 -3.43 14.93 14.58
CA THR A 365 -3.03 13.53 14.41
C THR A 365 -3.14 13.16 12.93
N TRP A 366 -2.08 12.55 12.39
CA TRP A 366 -2.00 12.09 11.01
C TRP A 366 -1.77 10.57 10.92
N PRO A 367 -2.49 9.86 10.02
CA PRO A 367 -2.21 8.45 9.71
C PRO A 367 -0.77 8.21 9.24
N PHE A 368 -0.20 9.15 8.47
CA PHE A 368 1.18 9.16 7.99
C PHE A 368 2.19 8.97 9.14
N ASP A 369 2.28 9.94 10.06
CA ASP A 369 3.20 9.87 11.19
C ASP A 369 2.87 8.72 12.13
N THR A 370 1.58 8.43 12.35
CA THR A 370 1.15 7.31 13.20
C THR A 370 1.70 5.98 12.69
N THR A 371 1.70 5.76 11.37
CA THR A 371 2.29 4.56 10.78
C THR A 371 3.80 4.50 10.96
N LEU A 372 4.51 5.61 10.71
CA LEU A 372 5.98 5.66 10.86
C LEU A 372 6.38 5.39 12.32
N VAL A 373 5.71 6.03 13.26
CA VAL A 373 5.98 5.86 14.70
C VAL A 373 5.70 4.43 15.17
N LEU A 374 4.58 3.83 14.77
CA LEU A 374 4.27 2.45 15.15
C LEU A 374 5.24 1.45 14.50
N THR A 375 5.70 1.69 13.27
CA THR A 375 6.78 0.90 12.65
C THR A 375 8.08 1.04 13.44
N GLY A 376 8.46 2.27 13.78
CA GLY A 376 9.64 2.54 14.62
C GLY A 376 9.53 1.91 16.01
N MET A 377 8.35 1.92 16.62
CA MET A 377 8.09 1.27 17.91
C MET A 377 8.19 -0.27 17.82
N ALA A 378 7.72 -0.85 16.72
CA ALA A 378 7.87 -2.28 16.47
C ALA A 378 9.34 -2.68 16.33
N ASN A 379 10.16 -1.87 15.62
CA ASN A 379 11.61 -2.06 15.54
C ASN A 379 12.28 -1.90 16.90
N LEU A 380 11.92 -0.85 17.65
CA LEU A 380 12.45 -0.64 19.00
C LEU A 380 12.19 -1.83 19.92
N LEU A 381 10.97 -2.39 19.91
CA LEU A 381 10.59 -3.54 20.72
C LEU A 381 11.26 -4.85 20.28
N ASN A 382 11.63 -4.95 19.00
CA ASN A 382 12.27 -6.15 18.45
C ASN A 382 13.80 -6.13 18.56
N ASP A 383 14.43 -4.98 18.29
CA ASP A 383 15.83 -4.95 17.89
C ASP A 383 16.69 -4.03 18.79
N TYR A 384 16.06 -3.30 19.75
CA TYR A 384 16.76 -2.43 20.69
C TYR A 384 16.64 -2.94 22.13
N THR A 385 17.70 -2.74 22.91
CA THR A 385 17.69 -3.01 24.37
C THR A 385 17.12 -1.80 25.09
N GLN A 386 15.87 -1.90 25.56
CA GLN A 386 15.16 -0.81 26.22
C GLN A 386 14.08 -1.32 27.20
N ASN A 387 13.59 -0.46 28.08
CA ASN A 387 12.54 -0.72 29.05
C ASN A 387 11.52 0.44 29.15
N VAL A 388 11.50 1.33 28.16
CA VAL A 388 10.68 2.54 28.14
C VAL A 388 9.27 2.24 27.67
N VAL A 389 9.15 1.41 26.63
CA VAL A 389 7.87 1.00 26.04
C VAL A 389 7.75 -0.53 26.00
N ARG A 390 6.53 -1.02 25.97
CA ARG A 390 6.18 -2.44 26.03
C ARG A 390 5.20 -2.81 24.91
N ALA A 391 5.03 -4.11 24.66
CA ALA A 391 4.05 -4.62 23.70
C ALA A 391 2.61 -4.15 24.01
N GLU A 392 2.26 -3.95 25.28
CA GLU A 392 0.98 -3.37 25.70
C GLU A 392 0.75 -1.96 25.14
N ASP A 393 1.80 -1.12 25.11
CA ASP A 393 1.75 0.24 24.59
C ASP A 393 1.56 0.22 23.07
N TYR A 394 2.25 -0.71 22.37
CA TYR A 394 2.08 -0.91 20.93
C TYR A 394 0.63 -1.26 20.58
N VAL A 395 0.04 -2.26 21.27
CA VAL A 395 -1.35 -2.65 21.03
C VAL A 395 -2.32 -1.52 21.39
N GLY A 396 -2.03 -0.75 22.44
CA GLY A 396 -2.82 0.42 22.84
C GLY A 396 -2.90 1.48 21.75
N LEU A 397 -1.75 1.87 21.20
CA LEU A 397 -1.65 2.83 20.10
C LEU A 397 -2.25 2.28 18.80
N LEU A 398 -2.06 0.99 18.51
CA LEU A 398 -2.69 0.34 17.35
C LEU A 398 -4.22 0.37 17.46
N LYS A 399 -4.79 0.08 18.65
CA LYS A 399 -6.23 0.20 18.91
C LYS A 399 -6.72 1.65 18.79
N GLN A 400 -5.92 2.64 19.21
CA GLN A 400 -6.23 4.04 19.03
C GLN A 400 -6.26 4.41 17.55
N TYR A 401 -5.26 4.00 16.77
CA TYR A 401 -5.22 4.19 15.32
C TYR A 401 -6.36 3.46 14.61
N THR A 402 -6.73 2.26 15.06
CA THR A 402 -7.90 1.54 14.56
C THR A 402 -9.19 2.38 14.68
N ARG A 403 -9.38 3.07 15.81
CA ARG A 403 -10.57 3.92 16.01
C ARG A 403 -10.63 5.13 15.08
N GLN A 404 -9.50 5.66 14.65
CA GLN A 404 -9.45 6.77 13.68
C GLN A 404 -9.99 6.38 12.29
N HIS A 405 -10.03 5.09 11.97
CA HIS A 405 -10.60 4.61 10.72
C HIS A 405 -12.14 4.63 10.68
N PHE A 406 -12.79 5.16 11.71
CA PHE A 406 -14.26 5.24 11.76
C PHE A 406 -14.74 6.67 11.72
N LEU A 407 -15.52 7.01 10.70
CA LEU A 407 -16.29 8.24 10.62
C LEU A 407 -17.78 7.91 10.74
N ASN A 408 -18.46 8.48 11.76
CA ASN A 408 -19.87 8.20 12.03
C ASN A 408 -20.21 6.69 12.14
N GLY A 409 -19.29 5.91 12.71
CA GLY A 409 -19.45 4.46 12.92
C GLY A 409 -19.24 3.58 11.67
N GLN A 410 -18.88 4.18 10.52
CA GLN A 410 -18.50 3.48 9.30
C GLN A 410 -17.01 3.62 9.02
N PRO A 411 -16.36 2.59 8.41
CA PRO A 411 -14.97 2.71 8.00
C PRO A 411 -14.77 3.79 6.94
N ASP A 412 -14.03 4.82 7.28
CA ASP A 412 -13.68 5.94 6.42
C ASP A 412 -12.48 6.69 7.04
N LEU A 413 -11.27 6.41 6.57
CA LEU A 413 -10.06 7.07 7.04
C LEU A 413 -9.94 8.44 6.40
N GLN A 414 -9.68 9.46 7.21
CA GLN A 414 -9.48 10.84 6.78
C GLN A 414 -8.01 11.26 6.85
N GLU A 415 -7.67 12.42 6.29
CA GLU A 415 -6.31 12.97 6.30
C GLU A 415 -5.82 13.20 7.73
N ASP A 416 -6.59 13.93 8.54
CA ASP A 416 -6.15 14.34 9.86
C ASP A 416 -7.31 14.43 10.89
N TYR A 417 -6.91 14.47 12.16
CA TYR A 417 -7.85 14.50 13.28
C TYR A 417 -7.36 15.42 14.39
N ASN A 418 -8.28 16.02 15.09
CA ASN A 418 -7.99 16.70 16.35
C ASN A 418 -7.66 15.66 17.43
N PRO A 419 -6.46 15.64 18.01
CA PRO A 419 -6.01 14.61 18.95
C PRO A 419 -6.78 14.62 20.27
N ASP A 420 -7.42 15.74 20.63
CA ASP A 420 -8.11 15.92 21.90
C ASP A 420 -9.60 15.61 21.81
N SER A 421 -10.22 15.70 20.61
CA SER A 421 -11.65 15.45 20.40
C SER A 421 -11.96 14.30 19.46
N GLY A 422 -10.99 13.84 18.66
CA GLY A 422 -11.17 12.81 17.62
C GLY A 422 -11.92 13.30 16.38
N ARG A 423 -12.25 14.60 16.29
CA ARG A 423 -12.95 15.15 15.14
C ARG A 423 -12.00 15.33 13.96
N VAL A 424 -12.48 15.02 12.76
CA VAL A 424 -11.79 15.36 11.51
C VAL A 424 -11.62 16.87 11.43
N ILE A 425 -10.47 17.34 10.97
CA ILE A 425 -10.15 18.75 10.78
C ILE A 425 -10.37 19.16 9.33
N VAL A 426 -9.63 18.58 8.38
CA VAL A 426 -9.73 18.91 6.96
C VAL A 426 -11.11 18.57 6.39
N GLY A 427 -11.56 17.34 6.50
CA GLY A 427 -12.91 16.91 6.14
C GLY A 427 -13.40 17.29 4.75
N LEU A 428 -12.50 17.49 3.79
CA LEU A 428 -12.81 17.79 2.40
C LEU A 428 -13.27 16.53 1.64
N PRO A 429 -13.98 16.65 0.51
CA PRO A 429 -14.35 15.49 -0.30
C PRO A 429 -13.18 14.57 -0.63
N ARG A 430 -12.01 15.14 -0.95
CA ARG A 430 -10.78 14.37 -1.22
C ARG A 430 -10.25 13.58 -0.03
N SER A 431 -10.58 13.99 1.19
CA SER A 431 -10.05 13.38 2.43
C SER A 431 -10.69 12.04 2.76
N HIS A 432 -11.83 11.70 2.12
CA HIS A 432 -12.47 10.40 2.31
C HIS A 432 -11.61 9.25 1.79
N HIS A 433 -11.53 8.18 2.58
CA HIS A 433 -10.78 6.97 2.24
C HIS A 433 -9.31 7.26 1.91
N TYR A 434 -8.69 8.12 2.71
CA TYR A 434 -7.31 8.59 2.54
C TYR A 434 -6.28 7.45 2.59
N ASN A 435 -5.32 7.43 1.65
CA ASN A 435 -4.38 6.32 1.49
C ASN A 435 -2.92 6.76 1.58
N HIS A 436 -2.50 7.30 2.71
CA HIS A 436 -1.12 7.68 3.00
C HIS A 436 -0.64 7.07 4.31
N SER A 437 -0.77 5.74 4.42
CA SER A 437 -0.36 4.97 5.62
C SER A 437 -0.38 3.46 5.33
N SER A 438 0.20 2.64 6.22
CA SER A 438 0.31 1.18 6.07
C SER A 438 -0.21 0.48 7.32
N TYR A 439 -1.53 0.35 7.45
CA TYR A 439 -2.15 -0.25 8.63
C TYR A 439 -2.02 -1.79 8.67
N ASN A 440 -2.28 -2.47 7.53
CA ASN A 440 -2.18 -3.94 7.50
C ASN A 440 -0.75 -4.43 7.66
N ASP A 441 0.22 -3.66 7.20
CA ASP A 441 1.62 -3.93 7.48
C ASP A 441 1.92 -3.90 8.99
N LEU A 442 1.35 -2.96 9.76
CA LEU A 442 1.48 -2.91 11.21
C LEU A 442 0.84 -4.12 11.91
N ILE A 443 -0.27 -4.65 11.36
CA ILE A 443 -0.86 -5.90 11.85
C ILE A 443 0.09 -7.06 11.60
N ILE A 444 0.59 -7.19 10.37
CA ILE A 444 1.37 -8.35 9.94
C ILE A 444 2.76 -8.35 10.56
N THR A 445 3.48 -7.22 10.50
CA THR A 445 4.87 -7.14 10.98
C THR A 445 5.00 -6.83 12.47
N GLY A 446 4.00 -6.19 13.06
CA GLY A 446 3.98 -5.81 14.47
C GLY A 446 3.12 -6.75 15.32
N LEU A 447 1.79 -6.64 15.24
CA LEU A 447 0.89 -7.43 16.12
C LEU A 447 1.12 -8.94 15.96
N VAL A 448 1.10 -9.46 14.72
CA VAL A 448 1.38 -10.87 14.39
C VAL A 448 2.87 -11.17 14.42
N GLY A 449 3.68 -10.16 14.11
CA GLY A 449 5.12 -10.19 14.26
C GLY A 449 5.88 -10.98 13.18
N LEU A 450 5.36 -11.07 11.95
CA LEU A 450 6.11 -11.63 10.82
C LEU A 450 7.19 -10.62 10.39
N ARG A 451 8.46 -10.96 10.68
CA ARG A 451 9.63 -10.11 10.40
C ARG A 451 10.32 -10.58 9.11
N PRO A 452 10.17 -9.83 7.97
CA PRO A 452 10.75 -10.25 6.69
C PRO A 452 12.28 -10.27 6.71
N ARG A 453 12.88 -11.33 6.10
CA ARG A 453 14.33 -11.58 6.07
C ARG A 453 14.82 -11.82 4.66
N ALA A 454 16.10 -11.57 4.43
CA ALA A 454 16.75 -11.86 3.15
C ALA A 454 17.15 -13.35 2.99
N ASP A 455 17.24 -14.08 4.10
CA ASP A 455 17.54 -15.51 4.11
C ASP A 455 16.25 -16.36 4.12
N ASN A 456 16.39 -17.66 3.95
CA ASN A 456 15.27 -18.60 3.96
C ASN A 456 14.80 -18.93 5.38
N THR A 457 14.59 -17.89 6.18
CA THR A 457 14.10 -17.99 7.55
C THR A 457 12.80 -17.21 7.70
N LEU A 458 11.79 -17.88 8.20
CA LEU A 458 10.56 -17.25 8.67
C LEU A 458 10.76 -16.85 10.14
N GLU A 459 10.87 -15.56 10.39
CA GLU A 459 10.96 -14.99 11.73
C GLU A 459 9.61 -14.46 12.19
N ILE A 460 9.19 -14.85 13.40
CA ILE A 460 7.92 -14.45 14.00
C ILE A 460 8.18 -14.01 15.44
N ASN A 461 7.72 -12.81 15.80
CA ASN A 461 7.76 -12.29 17.16
C ASN A 461 6.55 -11.38 17.41
N PRO A 462 5.39 -11.93 17.84
CA PRO A 462 4.18 -11.15 18.06
C PRO A 462 4.36 -10.09 19.15
N LEU A 463 3.97 -8.85 18.85
CA LEU A 463 4.01 -7.74 19.80
C LEU A 463 2.66 -7.63 20.53
N ILE A 464 2.33 -8.66 21.32
CA ILE A 464 1.16 -8.70 22.18
C ILE A 464 1.56 -8.97 23.63
N PRO A 465 0.82 -8.41 24.62
CA PRO A 465 1.12 -8.65 26.03
C PRO A 465 1.02 -10.13 26.41
N THR A 466 1.98 -10.61 27.18
CA THR A 466 1.93 -11.97 27.73
C THR A 466 1.05 -12.04 28.97
N ASP A 467 0.89 -10.92 29.70
CA ASP A 467 -0.03 -10.82 30.83
C ASP A 467 -1.49 -10.83 30.34
N PRO A 468 -2.31 -11.82 30.74
CA PRO A 468 -3.71 -11.89 30.36
C PRO A 468 -4.57 -10.74 30.93
N HIS A 469 -4.09 -10.09 31.98
CA HIS A 469 -4.79 -8.98 32.64
C HIS A 469 -4.38 -7.60 32.12
N ALA A 470 -3.46 -7.55 31.15
CA ALA A 470 -3.08 -6.30 30.51
C ALA A 470 -4.30 -5.65 29.84
N THR A 471 -4.45 -4.34 29.99
CA THR A 471 -5.57 -3.56 29.45
C THR A 471 -5.72 -3.72 27.93
N ASN A 472 -4.60 -3.89 27.24
CA ASN A 472 -4.53 -4.03 25.78
C ASN A 472 -4.21 -5.46 25.35
N SER A 473 -4.72 -6.48 26.07
CA SER A 473 -4.50 -7.88 25.69
C SER A 473 -5.15 -8.25 24.37
N ILE A 474 -4.55 -9.22 23.69
CA ILE A 474 -5.10 -9.94 22.52
C ILE A 474 -5.13 -11.42 22.91
N ASP A 475 -6.32 -12.04 22.93
CA ASP A 475 -6.48 -13.41 23.40
C ASP A 475 -6.23 -14.44 22.31
N TYR A 476 -6.54 -14.07 21.06
CA TYR A 476 -6.28 -14.90 19.90
C TYR A 476 -6.10 -14.04 18.64
N PHE A 477 -5.37 -14.57 17.69
CA PHE A 477 -5.35 -14.10 16.30
C PHE A 477 -5.01 -15.25 15.34
N CYS A 478 -5.46 -15.13 14.10
CA CYS A 478 -5.03 -15.97 12.98
C CYS A 478 -4.79 -15.09 11.75
N LEU A 479 -3.58 -15.09 11.24
CA LEU A 479 -3.23 -14.55 9.91
C LEU A 479 -3.04 -15.74 8.99
N GLU A 480 -3.95 -15.93 8.01
CA GLU A 480 -3.96 -17.09 7.14
C GLU A 480 -3.68 -16.74 5.70
N SER A 481 -2.88 -17.58 5.06
CA SER A 481 -2.52 -17.48 3.64
C SER A 481 -1.73 -16.21 3.28
N VAL A 482 -0.90 -15.71 4.20
CA VAL A 482 0.02 -14.61 3.89
C VAL A 482 1.15 -15.15 3.00
N PRO A 483 1.46 -14.49 1.87
CA PRO A 483 2.57 -14.90 1.02
C PRO A 483 3.90 -14.52 1.67
N TYR A 484 4.82 -15.46 1.72
CA TYR A 484 6.19 -15.23 2.19
C TYR A 484 7.16 -16.14 1.45
N HIS A 485 8.14 -15.58 0.73
CA HIS A 485 9.11 -16.32 -0.10
C HIS A 485 8.45 -17.38 -1.02
N GLY A 486 7.32 -17.03 -1.65
CA GLY A 486 6.57 -17.93 -2.52
C GLY A 486 5.81 -19.05 -1.81
N GLN A 487 5.86 -19.09 -0.48
CA GLN A 487 5.09 -20.01 0.35
C GLN A 487 3.79 -19.34 0.83
N SER A 488 2.79 -20.14 1.18
CA SER A 488 1.59 -19.70 1.90
C SER A 488 1.77 -19.96 3.39
N VAL A 489 1.86 -18.91 4.18
CA VAL A 489 2.11 -19.01 5.63
C VAL A 489 0.82 -18.70 6.40
N THR A 490 0.60 -19.46 7.48
CA THR A 490 -0.45 -19.20 8.48
C THR A 490 0.18 -19.11 9.86
N ILE A 491 -0.10 -18.01 10.56
CA ILE A 491 0.38 -17.74 11.92
C ILE A 491 -0.83 -17.62 12.82
N LEU A 492 -0.89 -18.47 13.83
CA LEU A 492 -2.02 -18.58 14.72
C LEU A 492 -1.55 -18.47 16.17
N TYR A 493 -2.21 -17.66 16.95
CA TYR A 493 -2.11 -17.62 18.40
C TYR A 493 -3.47 -17.85 19.05
N ASP A 494 -3.54 -18.72 20.02
CA ASP A 494 -4.74 -18.99 20.81
C ASP A 494 -4.30 -19.16 22.26
N ARG A 495 -4.63 -18.17 23.13
CA ARG A 495 -4.14 -18.08 24.49
C ARG A 495 -4.44 -19.34 25.32
N ASP A 496 -5.66 -19.86 25.20
CA ASP A 496 -6.15 -21.02 25.96
C ASP A 496 -6.52 -22.23 25.09
N GLY A 497 -6.36 -22.13 23.78
CA GLY A 497 -6.61 -23.18 22.81
C GLY A 497 -8.09 -23.43 22.49
N ARG A 498 -9.01 -22.58 22.99
CA ARG A 498 -10.46 -22.80 22.89
C ARG A 498 -11.09 -22.17 21.66
N HIS A 499 -10.45 -21.18 21.06
CA HIS A 499 -11.04 -20.45 19.93
C HIS A 499 -10.86 -21.20 18.60
N TYR A 500 -9.62 -21.55 18.27
CA TYR A 500 -9.34 -22.27 17.02
C TYR A 500 -9.27 -23.80 17.18
N HIS A 501 -9.23 -24.33 18.40
CA HIS A 501 -9.10 -25.76 18.72
C HIS A 501 -7.86 -26.40 18.08
N ARG A 502 -6.73 -25.66 18.06
CA ARG A 502 -5.43 -26.08 17.50
C ARG A 502 -4.31 -26.16 18.54
N GLY A 503 -4.66 -26.10 19.82
CA GLY A 503 -3.73 -26.08 20.95
C GLY A 503 -3.46 -24.69 21.47
N THR A 504 -2.81 -24.61 22.62
CA THR A 504 -2.56 -23.37 23.39
C THR A 504 -1.26 -22.72 22.97
N GLY A 505 -1.30 -21.42 22.60
CA GLY A 505 -0.13 -20.62 22.27
C GLY A 505 0.04 -20.37 20.77
N LEU A 506 1.28 -20.09 20.36
CA LEU A 506 1.66 -19.74 18.99
C LEU A 506 1.90 -21.00 18.16
N SER A 507 1.25 -21.09 16.99
CA SER A 507 1.45 -22.16 16.00
C SER A 507 1.70 -21.56 14.62
N VAL A 508 2.47 -22.27 13.79
CA VAL A 508 2.79 -21.82 12.44
C VAL A 508 2.62 -22.96 11.45
N TYR A 509 2.04 -22.61 10.29
CA TYR A 509 1.85 -23.54 9.18
C TYR A 509 2.45 -22.93 7.91
N VAL A 510 3.14 -23.76 7.12
CA VAL A 510 3.65 -23.40 5.80
C VAL A 510 3.04 -24.36 4.78
N ASN A 511 2.38 -23.82 3.76
CA ASN A 511 1.64 -24.59 2.75
C ASN A 511 0.68 -25.61 3.38
N GLY A 512 0.01 -25.21 4.47
CA GLY A 512 -0.93 -26.06 5.20
C GLY A 512 -0.29 -27.11 6.13
N ARG A 513 1.03 -27.26 6.12
CA ARG A 513 1.74 -28.18 7.03
C ARG A 513 2.19 -27.43 8.30
N GLN A 514 1.88 -27.95 9.47
CA GLN A 514 2.37 -27.39 10.73
C GLN A 514 3.91 -27.52 10.82
N VAL A 515 4.60 -26.39 10.97
CA VAL A 515 6.06 -26.30 11.11
C VAL A 515 6.48 -25.86 12.52
N LEU A 516 5.56 -25.21 13.27
CA LEU A 516 5.71 -24.94 14.69
C LEU A 516 4.47 -25.48 15.42
N ALA A 517 4.65 -26.44 16.30
CA ALA A 517 3.62 -26.89 17.22
C ALA A 517 3.30 -25.80 18.27
N PRO A 518 2.14 -25.84 18.94
CA PRO A 518 1.77 -24.85 19.94
C PRO A 518 2.88 -24.58 20.94
N ALA A 519 3.30 -23.33 21.03
CA ALA A 519 4.43 -22.88 21.84
C ALA A 519 4.11 -21.53 22.52
N PRO A 520 4.80 -21.17 23.63
CA PRO A 520 4.69 -19.84 24.22
C PRO A 520 5.03 -18.72 23.24
N LEU A 521 4.44 -17.53 23.44
CA LEU A 521 4.83 -16.30 22.73
C LEU A 521 6.34 -16.04 22.82
N GLY A 522 6.86 -15.25 21.90
CA GLY A 522 8.26 -14.86 21.77
C GLY A 522 8.83 -15.22 20.41
N ARG A 523 10.04 -14.74 20.16
CA ARG A 523 10.73 -14.85 18.87
C ARG A 523 10.92 -16.33 18.47
N LYS A 524 10.52 -16.64 17.24
CA LYS A 524 10.67 -17.96 16.60
C LYS A 524 11.37 -17.80 15.27
N LEU A 525 12.33 -18.68 15.00
CA LEU A 525 13.05 -18.75 13.72
C LEU A 525 12.79 -20.13 13.11
N ILE A 526 12.22 -20.16 11.91
CA ILE A 526 11.80 -21.39 11.22
C ILE A 526 12.42 -21.40 9.84
N ALA A 527 13.21 -22.42 9.53
CA ALA A 527 13.75 -22.60 8.18
C ALA A 527 12.63 -22.93 7.19
N ILE A 528 12.65 -22.28 6.03
CA ILE A 528 11.68 -22.49 4.94
C ILE A 528 12.42 -22.86 3.65
N ALA A 529 11.66 -23.34 2.66
CA ALA A 529 12.22 -23.65 1.34
C ALA A 529 12.64 -22.37 0.59
N GLU A 530 13.54 -22.54 -0.38
CA GLU A 530 13.93 -21.49 -1.32
C GLU A 530 12.71 -20.83 -1.97
N PRO A 531 12.79 -19.52 -2.25
CA PRO A 531 11.69 -18.78 -2.87
C PRO A 531 11.32 -19.36 -4.24
N THR A 532 10.02 -19.45 -4.51
CA THR A 532 9.51 -19.82 -5.83
C THR A 532 8.74 -18.62 -6.39
N VAL A 533 9.31 -17.97 -7.41
CA VAL A 533 8.66 -16.85 -8.10
C VAL A 533 7.93 -17.39 -9.31
N ARG A 534 6.63 -17.07 -9.42
CA ARG A 534 5.82 -17.38 -10.61
C ARG A 534 5.51 -16.09 -11.34
N ALA A 535 5.89 -16.02 -12.62
CA ALA A 535 5.41 -14.96 -13.49
C ALA A 535 3.90 -15.13 -13.72
N THR A 536 3.15 -14.06 -13.52
CA THR A 536 1.71 -14.02 -13.84
C THR A 536 1.51 -13.19 -15.10
N PHE A 537 0.93 -13.81 -16.15
CA PHE A 537 0.46 -13.06 -17.31
C PHE A 537 -0.82 -12.32 -16.91
N GLN A 538 -0.88 -11.03 -17.26
CA GLN A 538 -2.06 -10.22 -17.02
C GLN A 538 -2.43 -9.50 -18.32
N PRO A 539 -3.71 -9.53 -18.72
CA PRO A 539 -4.17 -8.83 -19.91
C PRO A 539 -4.09 -7.31 -19.70
N ILE A 540 -3.80 -6.58 -20.79
CA ILE A 540 -3.81 -5.11 -20.82
C ILE A 540 -5.21 -4.64 -21.10
N ASP A 541 -5.72 -3.69 -20.32
CA ASP A 541 -6.98 -3.02 -20.57
C ASP A 541 -6.83 -2.04 -21.76
N LEU A 542 -7.55 -2.32 -22.84
CA LEU A 542 -7.53 -1.51 -24.06
C LEU A 542 -8.47 -0.30 -23.99
N ALA A 543 -9.40 -0.26 -23.04
CA ALA A 543 -10.42 0.77 -22.92
C ALA A 543 -10.02 1.96 -22.06
N VAL A 544 -8.98 1.81 -21.23
CA VAL A 544 -8.61 2.83 -20.26
C VAL A 544 -8.11 4.12 -20.90
N ASN A 545 -8.65 5.26 -20.45
CA ASN A 545 -8.18 6.60 -20.81
C ASN A 545 -8.00 7.48 -19.57
N TYR A 546 -6.93 7.20 -18.83
CA TYR A 546 -6.56 7.97 -17.64
C TYR A 546 -6.16 9.43 -17.95
N ALA A 547 -5.80 9.74 -19.20
CA ALA A 547 -5.40 11.09 -19.62
C ALA A 547 -6.61 11.99 -19.99
N ARG A 548 -7.81 11.40 -20.09
CA ARG A 548 -9.08 12.08 -20.42
C ARG A 548 -9.05 12.87 -21.73
N LYS A 549 -8.28 12.38 -22.72
CA LYS A 549 -8.14 13.00 -24.04
C LYS A 549 -7.76 11.97 -25.09
N GLY A 550 -8.11 12.25 -26.36
CA GLY A 550 -7.75 11.36 -27.46
C GLY A 550 -8.43 10.01 -27.36
N PHE A 551 -7.72 8.98 -27.80
CA PHE A 551 -8.21 7.59 -27.78
C PHE A 551 -7.57 6.80 -26.62
N PRO A 552 -8.29 5.82 -26.08
CA PRO A 552 -9.68 5.40 -26.37
C PRO A 552 -10.70 6.47 -25.99
N ALA A 553 -11.66 6.78 -26.90
CA ALA A 553 -12.64 7.85 -26.71
C ALA A 553 -14.00 7.28 -26.26
N PRO A 554 -14.50 7.57 -25.05
CA PRO A 554 -15.81 7.11 -24.62
C PRO A 554 -16.93 7.93 -25.24
N SER A 555 -18.10 7.30 -25.47
CA SER A 555 -19.36 7.96 -25.77
C SER A 555 -20.55 7.15 -25.25
N ALA A 556 -21.70 7.79 -25.06
CA ALA A 556 -22.88 7.15 -24.50
C ALA A 556 -24.18 7.71 -25.11
N SER A 557 -25.29 6.96 -24.93
CA SER A 557 -26.64 7.39 -25.34
C SER A 557 -27.10 8.64 -24.61
N ILE A 558 -26.69 8.80 -23.33
CA ILE A 558 -26.91 9.97 -22.52
C ILE A 558 -25.58 10.52 -22.05
N ASN A 559 -25.37 11.81 -22.19
CA ASN A 559 -24.22 12.53 -21.70
C ASN A 559 -24.67 13.80 -21.00
N ASN A 560 -24.79 13.72 -19.67
CA ASN A 560 -25.16 14.88 -18.83
C ASN A 560 -23.99 15.81 -18.55
N SER A 561 -22.75 15.27 -18.63
CA SER A 561 -21.48 16.00 -18.48
C SER A 561 -20.39 15.24 -19.20
N ALA A 562 -19.55 15.95 -19.98
CA ALA A 562 -18.43 15.35 -20.70
C ALA A 562 -17.42 14.66 -19.75
N ASN A 563 -17.32 15.12 -18.51
CA ASN A 563 -16.42 14.54 -17.52
C ASN A 563 -16.90 13.19 -17.01
N ASP A 564 -18.20 12.92 -16.98
CA ASP A 564 -18.75 11.68 -16.48
C ASP A 564 -18.42 10.47 -17.36
N LEU A 565 -18.27 10.68 -18.67
CA LEU A 565 -17.89 9.62 -19.61
C LEU A 565 -16.53 8.99 -19.27
N PHE A 566 -15.55 9.82 -18.94
CA PHE A 566 -14.21 9.32 -18.64
C PHE A 566 -14.13 8.57 -17.29
N LYS A 567 -15.05 8.81 -16.37
CA LYS A 567 -15.13 8.06 -15.11
C LYS A 567 -15.38 6.58 -15.30
N ALA A 568 -15.96 6.17 -16.44
CA ALA A 568 -16.21 4.76 -16.73
C ALA A 568 -15.07 4.08 -17.53
N VAL A 569 -13.95 4.78 -17.77
CA VAL A 569 -12.75 4.30 -18.46
C VAL A 569 -11.47 4.91 -17.88
N ASP A 570 -11.47 5.37 -16.65
CA ASP A 570 -10.32 6.05 -16.01
C ASP A 570 -9.36 5.09 -15.29
N GLY A 571 -9.69 3.80 -15.28
CA GLY A 571 -8.90 2.74 -14.69
C GLY A 571 -9.15 2.51 -13.20
N ARG A 572 -10.19 3.13 -12.61
CA ARG A 572 -10.52 3.01 -11.18
C ARG A 572 -11.78 2.18 -10.95
N VAL A 573 -11.72 1.27 -9.97
CA VAL A 573 -12.87 0.42 -9.60
C VAL A 573 -13.11 0.47 -8.10
N TYR A 574 -14.14 1.20 -7.68
CA TYR A 574 -14.61 1.21 -6.30
C TYR A 574 -16.10 1.56 -6.20
N PHE A 575 -16.71 1.32 -5.03
CA PHE A 575 -18.16 1.39 -4.83
C PHE A 575 -18.55 2.13 -3.54
N TYR A 576 -17.85 3.23 -3.23
CA TYR A 576 -18.19 4.03 -2.06
C TYR A 576 -19.41 4.92 -2.32
N PRO A 577 -20.35 5.01 -1.37
CA PRO A 577 -21.55 5.84 -1.54
C PRO A 577 -21.27 7.34 -1.41
N ASN A 578 -20.20 7.71 -0.73
CA ASN A 578 -19.80 9.10 -0.45
C ASN A 578 -18.79 9.65 -1.47
N VAL A 579 -18.21 8.80 -2.30
CA VAL A 579 -17.27 9.19 -3.37
C VAL A 579 -17.67 8.45 -4.64
N GLY A 580 -18.44 9.09 -5.51
CA GLY A 580 -18.93 8.48 -6.76
C GLY A 580 -17.91 8.59 -7.89
N ASN A 581 -17.59 7.47 -8.55
CA ASN A 581 -16.80 7.41 -9.78
C ASN A 581 -17.51 6.56 -10.82
N TYR A 582 -18.41 7.15 -11.59
CA TYR A 582 -19.19 6.44 -12.60
C TYR A 582 -19.75 7.40 -13.66
N TRP A 583 -20.04 6.87 -14.85
CA TRP A 583 -21.02 7.44 -15.77
C TRP A 583 -22.41 6.92 -15.38
N SER A 584 -23.46 7.74 -15.53
CA SER A 584 -24.84 7.28 -15.33
C SER A 584 -25.78 7.69 -16.47
N ASN A 585 -26.83 6.88 -16.66
CA ASN A 585 -27.92 7.19 -17.57
C ASN A 585 -29.10 7.91 -16.87
N THR A 586 -28.85 8.54 -15.73
CA THR A 586 -29.86 9.32 -15.00
C THR A 586 -30.56 10.31 -15.92
N GLY A 587 -31.88 10.30 -15.90
CA GLY A 587 -32.74 11.11 -16.80
C GLY A 587 -33.11 10.44 -18.12
N SER A 588 -32.72 9.17 -18.34
CA SER A 588 -33.17 8.41 -19.51
C SER A 588 -34.56 7.80 -19.28
N ASP A 589 -35.48 8.03 -20.22
CA ASP A 589 -36.77 7.35 -20.30
C ASP A 589 -36.76 6.16 -21.29
N ALA A 590 -35.61 5.85 -21.89
CA ALA A 590 -35.44 4.77 -22.84
C ALA A 590 -35.52 3.40 -22.18
N ALA A 591 -36.03 2.38 -22.92
CA ALA A 591 -35.97 1.00 -22.46
C ALA A 591 -34.53 0.43 -22.46
N SER A 592 -33.65 1.06 -23.24
CA SER A 592 -32.26 0.64 -23.40
C SER A 592 -31.34 1.85 -23.63
N ASP A 593 -30.18 1.85 -22.98
CA ASP A 593 -29.11 2.78 -23.17
C ASP A 593 -27.82 2.08 -23.57
N TRP A 594 -26.81 2.83 -23.98
CA TRP A 594 -25.52 2.26 -24.37
C TRP A 594 -24.35 3.13 -23.92
N PHE A 595 -23.21 2.45 -23.75
CA PHE A 595 -21.90 3.08 -23.57
C PHE A 595 -20.92 2.45 -24.56
N SER A 596 -20.09 3.24 -25.21
CA SER A 596 -19.14 2.77 -26.22
C SER A 596 -17.77 3.38 -26.05
N VAL A 597 -16.77 2.67 -26.59
CA VAL A 597 -15.37 3.11 -26.64
C VAL A 597 -14.90 3.01 -28.10
N ASP A 598 -14.36 4.11 -28.62
CA ASP A 598 -13.64 4.17 -29.88
C ASP A 598 -12.14 4.08 -29.60
N PHE A 599 -11.48 3.02 -30.07
CA PHE A 599 -10.05 2.79 -29.82
C PHE A 599 -9.13 3.61 -30.74
N GLY A 600 -9.66 4.33 -31.73
CA GLY A 600 -8.89 5.08 -32.71
C GLY A 600 -8.17 4.23 -33.78
N ALA A 601 -8.12 2.92 -33.57
CA ALA A 601 -7.55 1.93 -34.48
C ALA A 601 -8.20 0.57 -34.25
N GLU A 602 -8.11 -0.32 -35.25
CA GLU A 602 -8.59 -1.69 -35.12
C GLU A 602 -7.87 -2.43 -33.97
N LYS A 603 -8.67 -3.07 -33.11
CA LYS A 603 -8.19 -3.90 -32.00
C LYS A 603 -8.82 -5.28 -32.07
N GLN A 604 -8.06 -6.30 -31.70
CA GLN A 604 -8.61 -7.64 -31.48
C GLN A 604 -9.21 -7.73 -30.07
N LEU A 605 -10.49 -8.01 -29.97
CA LEU A 605 -11.26 -8.02 -28.74
C LEU A 605 -11.82 -9.41 -28.49
N GLY A 606 -11.70 -9.92 -27.24
CA GLY A 606 -12.17 -11.27 -26.85
C GLY A 606 -12.99 -11.27 -25.57
N SER A 607 -12.87 -10.21 -24.75
CA SER A 607 -13.67 -10.08 -23.53
C SER A 607 -13.79 -8.63 -23.06
N VAL A 608 -14.81 -8.40 -22.23
CA VAL A 608 -15.01 -7.15 -21.49
C VAL A 608 -15.27 -7.45 -20.02
N GLN A 609 -14.89 -6.53 -19.15
CA GLN A 609 -15.31 -6.49 -17.75
C GLN A 609 -16.10 -5.21 -17.51
N LEU A 610 -17.21 -5.33 -16.79
CA LEU A 610 -18.11 -4.25 -16.47
C LEU A 610 -18.33 -4.18 -14.97
N TYR A 611 -18.26 -2.98 -14.42
CA TYR A 611 -18.45 -2.70 -13.00
C TYR A 611 -19.57 -1.69 -12.85
N PHE A 612 -20.63 -2.04 -12.09
CA PHE A 612 -21.78 -1.19 -11.85
C PHE A 612 -21.87 -0.84 -10.37
N TYR A 613 -22.12 0.42 -10.08
CA TYR A 613 -22.49 0.84 -8.74
C TYR A 613 -23.99 0.67 -8.53
N ALA A 614 -24.40 0.24 -7.34
CA ALA A 614 -25.78 0.31 -6.89
C ALA A 614 -25.84 0.73 -5.42
N ASP A 615 -26.83 1.54 -5.16
CA ASP A 615 -27.29 1.90 -3.82
C ASP A 615 -28.68 1.29 -3.57
N LYS A 616 -29.35 1.72 -2.54
CA LYS A 616 -30.70 1.26 -2.21
C LYS A 616 -31.80 2.08 -2.87
N THR A 617 -31.48 3.17 -3.56
CA THR A 617 -32.44 4.20 -3.96
C THR A 617 -32.41 4.51 -5.45
N GLU A 618 -31.30 4.96 -5.99
CA GLU A 618 -31.20 5.52 -7.34
C GLU A 618 -30.65 4.54 -8.37
N PHE A 619 -29.59 3.77 -8.01
CA PHE A 619 -28.84 2.98 -8.96
C PHE A 619 -29.04 1.49 -8.79
N LYS A 620 -29.13 0.76 -9.94
CA LYS A 620 -29.15 -0.69 -10.02
C LYS A 620 -28.30 -1.19 -11.18
N ALA A 621 -27.88 -2.44 -11.11
CA ALA A 621 -27.30 -3.11 -12.28
C ALA A 621 -28.33 -3.21 -13.43
N PRO A 622 -27.88 -3.19 -14.71
CA PRO A 622 -28.76 -3.40 -15.86
C PRO A 622 -29.42 -4.80 -15.82
N VAL A 623 -30.59 -4.91 -16.40
CA VAL A 623 -31.26 -6.22 -16.51
C VAL A 623 -30.49 -7.18 -17.42
N LYS A 624 -29.87 -6.63 -18.49
CA LYS A 624 -29.07 -7.36 -19.46
C LYS A 624 -28.00 -6.45 -20.07
N CYS A 625 -26.85 -7.03 -20.41
CA CYS A 625 -25.78 -6.41 -21.21
C CYS A 625 -25.62 -7.19 -22.52
N VAL A 626 -25.50 -6.48 -23.64
CA VAL A 626 -25.18 -7.05 -24.96
C VAL A 626 -23.92 -6.32 -25.48
N VAL A 627 -22.87 -7.10 -25.80
CA VAL A 627 -21.65 -6.57 -26.39
C VAL A 627 -21.83 -6.45 -27.90
N GLN A 628 -21.51 -5.29 -28.46
CA GLN A 628 -21.57 -5.03 -29.90
C GLN A 628 -20.22 -4.45 -30.36
N TYR A 629 -19.87 -4.75 -31.60
CA TYR A 629 -18.69 -4.21 -32.28
C TYR A 629 -19.08 -3.47 -33.56
N TRP A 630 -18.27 -2.53 -33.97
CA TRP A 630 -18.48 -1.75 -35.21
C TRP A 630 -17.90 -2.50 -36.41
N THR A 631 -18.72 -2.76 -37.44
CA THR A 631 -18.32 -3.48 -38.65
C THR A 631 -17.71 -2.60 -39.73
N GLY A 632 -17.62 -1.30 -39.49
CA GLY A 632 -17.30 -0.28 -40.50
C GLY A 632 -18.54 0.45 -41.02
N GLN A 633 -19.72 -0.19 -40.89
CA GLN A 633 -21.00 0.36 -41.38
C GLN A 633 -22.10 0.35 -40.32
N THR A 634 -22.16 -0.69 -39.49
CA THR A 634 -23.23 -0.88 -38.49
C THR A 634 -22.69 -1.56 -37.22
N TRP A 635 -23.49 -1.50 -36.16
CA TRP A 635 -23.25 -2.24 -34.93
C TRP A 635 -23.77 -3.65 -35.04
N SER A 636 -22.93 -4.64 -34.76
CA SER A 636 -23.27 -6.07 -34.74
C SER A 636 -23.01 -6.69 -33.39
N ASN A 637 -23.87 -7.60 -32.95
CA ASN A 637 -23.67 -8.37 -31.76
C ASN A 637 -22.45 -9.30 -31.89
N VAL A 638 -21.64 -9.43 -30.85
CA VAL A 638 -20.62 -10.47 -30.79
C VAL A 638 -21.29 -11.88 -30.75
N SER A 639 -20.61 -12.88 -31.31
CA SER A 639 -21.08 -14.28 -31.28
C SER A 639 -20.47 -15.02 -30.07
N GLU A 640 -21.11 -16.11 -29.66
CA GLU A 640 -20.69 -17.02 -28.60
C GLU A 640 -20.48 -16.33 -27.24
N ALA A 641 -21.23 -15.25 -26.97
CA ALA A 641 -21.12 -14.48 -25.75
C ALA A 641 -21.52 -15.32 -24.52
N ARG A 642 -20.62 -15.30 -23.51
CA ARG A 642 -20.84 -15.94 -22.21
C ARG A 642 -20.62 -14.91 -21.10
N ALA A 643 -21.59 -14.75 -20.21
CA ALA A 643 -21.54 -13.84 -19.09
C ALA A 643 -21.26 -14.58 -17.77
N THR A 644 -20.35 -14.07 -16.99
CA THR A 644 -20.04 -14.51 -15.62
C THR A 644 -20.03 -13.28 -14.70
N PRO A 645 -21.00 -13.15 -13.78
CA PRO A 645 -22.16 -14.03 -13.58
C PRO A 645 -23.19 -13.92 -14.73
N ARG A 646 -24.11 -14.90 -14.84
CA ARG A 646 -25.11 -14.96 -15.92
C ARG A 646 -26.05 -13.74 -15.97
N ARG A 647 -26.36 -13.15 -14.82
CA ARG A 647 -27.10 -11.89 -14.70
C ARG A 647 -26.15 -10.82 -14.17
N PRO A 648 -26.18 -9.59 -14.71
CA PRO A 648 -25.34 -8.52 -14.21
C PRO A 648 -25.52 -8.28 -12.71
N LEU A 649 -24.41 -8.15 -12.00
CA LEU A 649 -24.33 -7.80 -10.59
C LEU A 649 -23.86 -6.35 -10.43
N ALA A 650 -24.39 -5.67 -9.42
CA ALA A 650 -23.81 -4.41 -8.95
C ALA A 650 -22.73 -4.64 -7.90
N ASN A 651 -21.84 -3.66 -7.73
CA ASN A 651 -20.77 -3.65 -6.73
C ASN A 651 -19.87 -4.90 -6.80
N GLY A 652 -19.52 -5.29 -8.02
CA GLY A 652 -18.67 -6.44 -8.31
C GLY A 652 -18.37 -6.58 -9.79
N GLU A 653 -17.54 -7.55 -10.15
CA GLU A 653 -17.08 -7.79 -11.52
C GLU A 653 -18.13 -8.57 -12.33
N ASN A 654 -18.35 -8.11 -13.57
CA ASN A 654 -19.13 -8.81 -14.58
C ASN A 654 -18.27 -9.02 -15.82
N THR A 655 -17.89 -10.26 -16.10
CA THR A 655 -17.07 -10.61 -17.27
C THR A 655 -17.93 -11.18 -18.39
N LEU A 656 -17.80 -10.65 -19.62
CA LEU A 656 -18.38 -11.20 -20.83
C LEU A 656 -17.25 -11.62 -21.77
N THR A 657 -17.16 -12.91 -22.06
CA THR A 657 -16.24 -13.47 -23.06
C THR A 657 -17.02 -13.77 -24.34
N PHE A 658 -16.37 -13.66 -25.50
CA PHE A 658 -16.99 -13.88 -26.79
C PHE A 658 -15.99 -14.33 -27.83
N ARG A 659 -16.48 -14.84 -29.00
CA ARG A 659 -15.60 -15.16 -30.12
C ARG A 659 -14.85 -13.90 -30.55
N PRO A 660 -13.53 -13.96 -30.69
CA PRO A 660 -12.71 -12.78 -31.01
C PRO A 660 -13.19 -12.04 -32.24
N VAL A 661 -13.22 -10.70 -32.17
CA VAL A 661 -13.55 -9.80 -33.25
C VAL A 661 -12.50 -8.74 -33.42
N ASN A 662 -12.26 -8.28 -34.66
CA ASN A 662 -11.44 -7.10 -34.95
C ASN A 662 -12.36 -5.91 -35.16
N SER A 663 -12.15 -4.83 -34.42
CA SER A 663 -12.97 -3.62 -34.55
C SER A 663 -12.28 -2.39 -33.99
N PRO A 664 -12.47 -1.20 -34.57
CA PRO A 664 -12.03 0.06 -34.00
C PRO A 664 -12.93 0.54 -32.85
N LYS A 665 -14.14 -0.03 -32.66
CA LYS A 665 -15.10 0.43 -31.64
C LYS A 665 -15.85 -0.74 -31.02
N LEU A 666 -16.11 -0.60 -29.74
CA LEU A 666 -16.94 -1.53 -28.97
C LEU A 666 -18.08 -0.76 -28.28
N ARG A 667 -19.26 -1.39 -28.13
CA ARG A 667 -20.41 -0.83 -27.43
C ARG A 667 -21.06 -1.87 -26.54
N ILE A 668 -21.48 -1.45 -25.36
CA ILE A 668 -22.33 -2.23 -24.47
C ILE A 668 -23.73 -1.63 -24.54
N LEU A 669 -24.70 -2.42 -24.98
CA LEU A 669 -26.11 -2.07 -24.95
C LEU A 669 -26.74 -2.63 -23.67
N PHE A 670 -27.28 -1.76 -22.84
CA PHE A 670 -27.93 -2.07 -21.57
C PHE A 670 -29.46 -2.15 -21.73
N THR A 671 -30.08 -3.15 -21.14
CA THR A 671 -31.52 -3.09 -20.85
C THR A 671 -31.69 -2.42 -19.49
N ASN A 672 -32.40 -1.30 -19.46
CA ASN A 672 -32.52 -0.47 -18.26
C ASN A 672 -33.35 -1.17 -17.17
N PRO A 673 -32.96 -1.06 -15.90
CA PRO A 673 -33.76 -1.56 -14.79
C PRO A 673 -35.00 -0.68 -14.60
N PRO A 674 -36.16 -1.26 -14.19
CA PRO A 674 -37.33 -0.43 -13.93
C PRO A 674 -37.13 0.49 -12.74
N ARG A 675 -37.48 1.78 -12.91
CA ARG A 675 -37.47 2.82 -11.86
C ARG A 675 -36.11 3.04 -11.20
N ALA A 676 -35.01 2.84 -11.93
CA ALA A 676 -33.67 3.10 -11.45
C ALA A 676 -32.75 3.42 -12.63
N ALA A 677 -31.70 4.18 -12.39
CA ALA A 677 -30.65 4.44 -13.35
C ALA A 677 -29.54 3.36 -13.25
N ILE A 678 -28.70 3.30 -14.30
CA ILE A 678 -27.47 2.54 -14.33
C ILE A 678 -26.32 3.50 -14.00
N ALA A 679 -25.42 3.09 -13.09
CA ALA A 679 -24.15 3.76 -12.86
C ALA A 679 -23.02 2.80 -13.27
N LEU A 680 -22.36 3.09 -14.39
CA LEU A 680 -21.21 2.33 -14.88
C LEU A 680 -19.94 2.90 -14.28
N VAL A 681 -19.30 2.15 -13.39
CA VAL A 681 -18.06 2.52 -12.71
C VAL A 681 -16.87 2.37 -13.65
N GLU A 682 -16.77 1.21 -14.33
CA GLU A 682 -15.67 0.94 -15.24
C GLU A 682 -16.06 -0.05 -16.33
N LEU A 683 -15.60 0.20 -17.55
CA LEU A 683 -15.59 -0.71 -18.68
C LEU A 683 -14.13 -1.01 -19.05
N LYS A 684 -13.76 -2.29 -18.96
CA LYS A 684 -12.47 -2.80 -19.43
C LYS A 684 -12.64 -3.67 -20.65
N ALA A 685 -11.71 -3.62 -21.59
CA ALA A 685 -11.72 -4.43 -22.80
C ALA A 685 -10.37 -5.12 -23.01
N PHE A 686 -10.37 -6.40 -23.38
CA PHE A 686 -9.16 -7.21 -23.46
C PHE A 686 -9.05 -7.98 -24.76
N THR A 687 -7.80 -8.23 -25.18
CA THR A 687 -7.50 -9.21 -26.22
C THR A 687 -7.87 -10.63 -25.75
N PRO A 688 -8.13 -11.58 -26.68
CA PRO A 688 -8.33 -12.97 -26.30
C PRO A 688 -7.05 -13.53 -25.62
N PRO A 689 -7.19 -14.47 -24.67
CA PRO A 689 -6.04 -15.11 -24.05
C PRO A 689 -5.23 -15.91 -25.10
N PRO A 690 -3.89 -16.07 -24.91
CA PRO A 690 -3.01 -16.72 -25.89
C PRO A 690 -3.43 -18.12 -26.35
N SER A 691 -4.21 -18.84 -25.55
CA SER A 691 -4.73 -20.19 -25.89
C SER A 691 -5.91 -20.21 -26.86
N GLN A 692 -6.41 -19.03 -27.25
CA GLN A 692 -7.54 -18.86 -28.17
C GLN A 692 -7.13 -18.17 -29.50
N MET A 693 -5.83 -17.92 -29.68
CA MET A 693 -5.24 -17.46 -30.97
C MET A 693 -4.81 -18.73 -31.82
#